data_38dc001b45c0404589999b1754c4da8c
#
_entry.id   38dc001b45c0404589999b1754c4da8c
#
_cell.length_a   1.000
_cell.length_b   1.000
_cell.length_c   1.000
_cell.angle_alpha   90.00
_cell.angle_beta   90.00
_cell.angle_gamma   90.00
#
_symmetry.space_group_name_H-M   'P 1'
#
loop_
_entity.id
_entity.type
_entity.pdbx_description
1 polymer ?
#
loop_
_entity_poly.entity_id
_entity_poly.type
_entity_poly.pdbx_seq_one_letter_code
_entity_poly.pdbx_strand_id
1 'polypeptide(L)'
;MKEKKLGAKVKGLVSGIKTHWTTPPEGRYVPYKEIAAYSVGGIGVKFVIYTAWYIGLSATSLLAGSALGLKNGDLVKLTMIATVIGIFLVPLRGMIIDNTRSSKGKFRPYLLYTGIPSGILLTGFAFLPFESMSYNQKLWALFITYELLQLCYPFYDQAYTTLVQVMSPNSTERADVITISTFIYSLAPTILGFLVPILAGFTGGLEHINAYRIIMPIFGIGGALIGLFSYTGTKERIIVAKDYTPKVPFFKGIGAGIQNKYQWARSITGWLILLQGGIGSVTTWYFYYGIKDVLGLSTQQQGVLNGTLTTILGAAATPAMLLAPLLIRKVGKRNLFIIYILGTTVSMIGMFLFIKQIWVLFAFTWLRGFFTTFTLITDGAMNADVLDYQQYKTGERLEGLMAQFVTFIGTFIGMGITYLTNTVLMQNTYGLTNNYDDLYKASFREPISKGMILLAIVGYVLSLIPFITMYTLTEEDHEGHIGVLKIRAALEDYATGALSAGQLEEAKQIYTSALTQLEELEAQLPAATGKKKRQIQRRIKGLQIIKDEKNRFDDPAMQRRVEKAKALLSHTVEELYGISEPTMDRYNTAKAMDESTKAAAKAKAQAMREASKELDRFHKKAYNYIQARKLVKQLEYYTHWETIFESESAAAEA
;
A
#
# COMPACT_ATOMS: atom_id res chain seq x y z
N MET A 1 13.14 -18.29 -40.16
CA MET A 1 13.25 -19.21 -39.01
C MET A 1 12.76 -18.63 -37.67
N LYS A 2 13.00 -17.33 -37.35
CA LYS A 2 12.52 -16.66 -36.10
C LYS A 2 11.00 -16.53 -36.03
N GLU A 3 10.32 -16.19 -37.14
CA GLU A 3 8.85 -16.05 -37.19
C GLU A 3 8.11 -17.39 -37.00
N LYS A 4 8.60 -18.48 -37.59
CA LYS A 4 8.02 -19.83 -37.37
C LYS A 4 8.16 -20.30 -35.91
N LYS A 5 9.28 -19.95 -35.23
CA LYS A 5 9.46 -20.24 -33.80
C LYS A 5 8.57 -19.38 -32.91
N LEU A 6 8.31 -18.11 -33.27
CA LEU A 6 7.40 -17.23 -32.56
C LEU A 6 5.94 -17.71 -32.71
N GLY A 7 5.52 -18.08 -33.93
CA GLY A 7 4.21 -18.65 -34.19
C GLY A 7 3.94 -19.98 -33.46
N ALA A 8 4.95 -20.85 -33.37
CA ALA A 8 4.84 -22.09 -32.60
C ALA A 8 4.72 -21.83 -31.08
N LYS A 9 5.48 -20.87 -30.52
CA LYS A 9 5.37 -20.47 -29.11
C LYS A 9 4.00 -19.84 -28.79
N VAL A 10 3.48 -18.99 -29.67
CA VAL A 10 2.15 -18.39 -29.50
C VAL A 10 1.05 -19.44 -29.57
N LYS A 11 1.12 -20.39 -30.52
CA LYS A 11 0.16 -21.53 -30.59
C LYS A 11 0.23 -22.42 -29.35
N GLY A 12 1.41 -22.71 -28.83
CA GLY A 12 1.60 -23.46 -27.58
C GLY A 12 0.99 -22.74 -26.37
N LEU A 13 1.18 -21.42 -26.26
CA LEU A 13 0.57 -20.58 -25.22
C LEU A 13 -0.97 -20.58 -25.31
N VAL A 14 -1.52 -20.39 -26.50
CA VAL A 14 -2.96 -20.38 -26.72
C VAL A 14 -3.59 -21.76 -26.43
N SER A 15 -2.93 -22.87 -26.83
CA SER A 15 -3.41 -24.22 -26.48
C SER A 15 -3.35 -24.48 -24.99
N GLY A 16 -2.29 -24.07 -24.29
CA GLY A 16 -2.15 -24.18 -22.85
C GLY A 16 -3.24 -23.40 -22.10
N ILE A 17 -3.53 -22.15 -22.53
CA ILE A 17 -4.63 -21.36 -21.96
C ILE A 17 -5.97 -22.06 -22.15
N LYS A 18 -6.23 -22.63 -23.32
CA LYS A 18 -7.49 -23.33 -23.62
C LYS A 18 -7.66 -24.60 -22.79
N THR A 19 -6.59 -25.36 -22.60
CA THR A 19 -6.59 -26.60 -21.81
C THR A 19 -6.82 -26.32 -20.32
N HIS A 20 -6.22 -25.26 -19.80
CA HIS A 20 -6.30 -24.89 -18.38
C HIS A 20 -7.31 -23.76 -18.09
N TRP A 21 -8.26 -23.54 -19.00
CA TRP A 21 -9.27 -22.50 -18.82
C TRP A 21 -10.15 -22.74 -17.58
N THR A 22 -10.60 -23.97 -17.39
CA THR A 22 -11.49 -24.37 -16.28
C THR A 22 -10.81 -25.24 -15.23
N THR A 23 -9.73 -25.91 -15.58
CA THR A 23 -8.92 -26.78 -14.70
C THR A 23 -7.57 -26.13 -14.46
N PRO A 24 -7.13 -25.96 -13.19
CA PRO A 24 -5.82 -25.38 -12.92
C PRO A 24 -4.68 -26.22 -13.52
N PRO A 25 -3.56 -25.61 -13.93
CA PRO A 25 -2.34 -26.33 -14.29
C PRO A 25 -1.81 -27.17 -13.13
N GLU A 26 -1.01 -28.19 -13.42
CA GLU A 26 -0.39 -29.05 -12.41
C GLU A 26 0.44 -28.22 -11.41
N GLY A 27 0.26 -28.46 -10.11
CA GLY A 27 0.86 -27.69 -9.02
C GLY A 27 0.26 -26.31 -8.77
N ARG A 28 -0.83 -25.94 -9.45
CA ARG A 28 -1.58 -24.68 -9.27
C ARG A 28 -3.00 -24.95 -8.78
N TYR A 29 -3.61 -23.92 -8.18
CA TYR A 29 -4.95 -24.01 -7.59
C TYR A 29 -6.00 -23.17 -8.34
N VAL A 30 -5.56 -22.18 -9.12
CA VAL A 30 -6.43 -21.18 -9.77
C VAL A 30 -6.44 -21.40 -11.29
N PRO A 31 -7.60 -21.72 -11.90
CA PRO A 31 -7.71 -21.84 -13.35
C PRO A 31 -7.67 -20.47 -14.04
N TYR A 32 -7.27 -20.41 -15.30
CA TYR A 32 -7.15 -19.16 -16.04
C TYR A 32 -8.46 -18.36 -16.14
N LYS A 33 -9.62 -19.05 -16.20
CA LYS A 33 -10.94 -18.40 -16.16
C LYS A 33 -11.12 -17.54 -14.90
N GLU A 34 -10.66 -18.05 -13.77
CA GLU A 34 -10.78 -17.33 -12.48
C GLU A 34 -9.83 -16.13 -12.42
N ILE A 35 -8.61 -16.29 -12.97
CA ILE A 35 -7.65 -15.17 -13.11
C ILE A 35 -8.23 -14.09 -14.03
N ALA A 36 -8.83 -14.48 -15.15
CA ALA A 36 -9.47 -13.54 -16.08
C ALA A 36 -10.65 -12.82 -15.43
N ALA A 37 -11.51 -13.54 -14.70
CA ALA A 37 -12.65 -12.96 -13.99
C ALA A 37 -12.20 -11.97 -12.89
N TYR A 38 -11.17 -12.32 -12.14
CA TYR A 38 -10.58 -11.43 -11.15
C TYR A 38 -9.99 -10.18 -11.81
N SER A 39 -9.24 -10.33 -12.89
CA SER A 39 -8.57 -9.22 -13.58
C SER A 39 -9.55 -8.26 -14.25
N VAL A 40 -10.53 -8.79 -14.99
CA VAL A 40 -11.58 -7.98 -15.65
C VAL A 40 -12.47 -7.32 -14.62
N GLY A 41 -12.88 -8.05 -13.57
CA GLY A 41 -13.63 -7.47 -12.46
C GLY A 41 -12.87 -6.34 -11.78
N GLY A 42 -11.53 -6.42 -11.72
CA GLY A 42 -10.67 -5.36 -11.24
C GLY A 42 -10.78 -4.05 -12.02
N ILE A 43 -10.98 -4.10 -13.35
CA ILE A 43 -11.27 -2.89 -14.14
C ILE A 43 -12.55 -2.22 -13.62
N GLY A 44 -13.61 -3.00 -13.39
CA GLY A 44 -14.87 -2.48 -12.85
C GLY A 44 -14.74 -1.88 -11.46
N VAL A 45 -13.98 -2.55 -10.57
CA VAL A 45 -13.67 -2.02 -9.22
C VAL A 45 -12.99 -0.66 -9.33
N LYS A 46 -11.97 -0.54 -10.19
CA LYS A 46 -11.23 0.71 -10.38
C LYS A 46 -12.06 1.79 -11.07
N PHE A 47 -12.98 1.43 -11.96
CA PHE A 47 -13.92 2.39 -12.52
C PHE A 47 -14.77 3.06 -11.43
N VAL A 48 -15.34 2.30 -10.51
CA VAL A 48 -16.13 2.84 -9.39
C VAL A 48 -15.27 3.75 -8.52
N ILE A 49 -14.06 3.32 -8.16
CA ILE A 49 -13.18 4.06 -7.25
C ILE A 49 -12.73 5.39 -7.88
N TYR A 50 -12.23 5.37 -9.12
CA TYR A 50 -11.78 6.59 -9.77
C TYR A 50 -12.93 7.54 -10.11
N THR A 51 -14.14 7.00 -10.37
CA THR A 51 -15.33 7.83 -10.56
C THR A 51 -15.78 8.45 -9.23
N ALA A 52 -15.64 7.73 -8.11
CA ALA A 52 -15.93 8.29 -6.78
C ALA A 52 -15.03 9.48 -6.44
N TRP A 53 -13.81 9.54 -6.96
CA TRP A 53 -12.92 10.68 -6.75
C TRP A 53 -13.40 11.99 -7.39
N TYR A 54 -14.31 11.94 -8.37
CA TYR A 54 -14.96 13.17 -8.87
C TYR A 54 -15.89 13.81 -7.82
N ILE A 55 -16.50 13.00 -6.94
CA ILE A 55 -17.23 13.49 -5.77
C ILE A 55 -16.24 13.82 -4.66
N GLY A 56 -15.39 14.81 -4.88
CA GLY A 56 -14.39 15.26 -3.91
C GLY A 56 -14.83 16.53 -3.20
N LEU A 57 -14.57 16.60 -1.88
CA LEU A 57 -14.74 17.82 -1.08
C LEU A 57 -13.54 18.78 -1.27
N SER A 58 -12.97 18.79 -2.46
CA SER A 58 -11.83 19.64 -2.77
C SER A 58 -12.28 20.88 -3.55
N ALA A 59 -11.74 21.99 -3.17
CA ALA A 59 -11.86 23.22 -3.91
C ALA A 59 -11.39 23.11 -5.37
N THR A 60 -10.56 22.13 -5.67
CA THR A 60 -10.04 21.88 -7.01
C THR A 60 -10.91 20.94 -7.85
N SER A 61 -12.00 20.44 -7.28
CA SER A 61 -12.97 19.60 -7.99
C SER A 61 -13.83 20.44 -8.91
N LEU A 62 -13.80 20.14 -10.22
CA LEU A 62 -14.67 20.80 -11.20
C LEU A 62 -16.15 20.56 -10.90
N LEU A 63 -16.51 19.40 -10.35
CA LEU A 63 -17.87 19.11 -9.92
C LEU A 63 -18.30 20.02 -8.77
N ALA A 64 -17.53 20.05 -7.67
CA ALA A 64 -17.92 20.81 -6.49
C ALA A 64 -17.81 22.34 -6.70
N GLY A 65 -16.70 22.78 -7.27
CA GLY A 65 -16.43 24.20 -7.47
C GLY A 65 -17.19 24.81 -8.64
N SER A 66 -17.10 24.21 -9.82
CA SER A 66 -17.68 24.78 -11.05
C SER A 66 -19.13 24.31 -11.28
N ALA A 67 -19.37 22.99 -11.38
CA ALA A 67 -20.71 22.50 -11.71
C ALA A 67 -21.77 22.78 -10.61
N LEU A 68 -21.39 22.71 -9.33
CA LEU A 68 -22.29 22.99 -8.20
C LEU A 68 -22.17 24.40 -7.66
N GLY A 69 -21.13 25.16 -8.02
CA GLY A 69 -20.89 26.52 -7.58
C GLY A 69 -20.60 26.66 -6.07
N LEU A 70 -19.94 25.66 -5.47
CA LEU A 70 -19.65 25.65 -4.03
C LEU A 70 -18.37 26.42 -3.71
N LYS A 71 -18.40 27.17 -2.59
CA LYS A 71 -17.29 28.03 -2.16
C LYS A 71 -16.15 27.22 -1.57
N ASN A 72 -14.92 27.67 -1.86
CA ASN A 72 -13.70 27.03 -1.35
C ASN A 72 -13.70 26.88 0.17
N GLY A 73 -14.00 27.94 0.92
CA GLY A 73 -13.96 27.91 2.37
C GLY A 73 -14.89 26.89 3.02
N ASP A 74 -16.07 26.66 2.44
CA ASP A 74 -17.02 25.68 2.95
C ASP A 74 -16.60 24.26 2.61
N LEU A 75 -16.05 24.03 1.42
CA LEU A 75 -15.48 22.72 1.03
C LEU A 75 -14.29 22.33 1.91
N VAL A 76 -13.42 23.29 2.28
CA VAL A 76 -12.31 23.04 3.21
C VAL A 76 -12.82 22.62 4.59
N LYS A 77 -13.85 23.32 5.13
CA LYS A 77 -14.46 22.92 6.42
C LYS A 77 -15.02 21.50 6.36
N LEU A 78 -15.76 21.16 5.31
CA LEU A 78 -16.31 19.82 5.13
C LEU A 78 -15.21 18.76 4.98
N THR A 79 -14.13 19.05 4.26
CA THR A 79 -12.97 18.14 4.15
C THR A 79 -12.35 17.87 5.52
N MET A 80 -12.23 18.86 6.38
CA MET A 80 -11.73 18.68 7.75
C MET A 80 -12.65 17.77 8.57
N ILE A 81 -13.97 17.98 8.50
CA ILE A 81 -14.96 17.14 9.18
C ILE A 81 -14.88 15.70 8.64
N ALA A 82 -14.89 15.53 7.32
CA ALA A 82 -14.77 14.24 6.66
C ALA A 82 -13.49 13.48 7.06
N THR A 83 -12.39 14.20 7.20
CA THR A 83 -11.12 13.59 7.62
C THR A 83 -11.19 13.07 9.06
N VAL A 84 -11.81 13.82 9.97
CA VAL A 84 -12.03 13.36 11.35
C VAL A 84 -12.93 12.10 11.37
N ILE A 85 -14.01 12.09 10.61
CA ILE A 85 -14.88 10.91 10.47
C ILE A 85 -14.09 9.72 9.92
N GLY A 86 -13.26 9.94 8.90
CA GLY A 86 -12.41 8.93 8.27
C GLY A 86 -11.45 8.24 9.24
N ILE A 87 -10.91 8.95 10.23
CA ILE A 87 -10.04 8.38 11.26
C ILE A 87 -10.74 7.22 12.01
N PHE A 88 -12.04 7.34 12.26
CA PHE A 88 -12.81 6.29 12.93
C PHE A 88 -13.29 5.21 11.96
N LEU A 89 -13.57 5.55 10.71
CA LEU A 89 -14.06 4.59 9.72
C LEU A 89 -13.00 3.56 9.32
N VAL A 90 -11.71 3.95 9.25
CA VAL A 90 -10.62 3.05 8.84
C VAL A 90 -10.47 1.83 9.76
N PRO A 91 -10.29 1.97 11.09
CA PRO A 91 -10.20 0.82 11.99
C PRO A 91 -11.54 0.04 12.07
N LEU A 92 -12.68 0.72 12.00
CA LEU A 92 -14.00 0.08 11.99
C LEU A 92 -14.14 -0.86 10.79
N ARG A 93 -13.72 -0.44 9.61
CA ARG A 93 -13.72 -1.26 8.40
C ARG A 93 -12.88 -2.52 8.57
N GLY A 94 -11.65 -2.40 9.08
CA GLY A 94 -10.79 -3.55 9.37
C GLY A 94 -11.47 -4.54 10.32
N MET A 95 -12.05 -4.04 11.40
CA MET A 95 -12.78 -4.87 12.39
C MET A 95 -13.98 -5.59 11.76
N ILE A 96 -14.76 -4.94 10.91
CA ILE A 96 -15.92 -5.53 10.23
C ILE A 96 -15.45 -6.67 9.32
N ILE A 97 -14.46 -6.42 8.43
CA ILE A 97 -13.93 -7.44 7.52
C ILE A 97 -13.35 -8.63 8.31
N ASP A 98 -12.59 -8.35 9.38
CA ASP A 98 -11.96 -9.40 10.17
C ASP A 98 -12.96 -10.27 10.94
N ASN A 99 -14.11 -9.72 11.28
CA ASN A 99 -15.17 -10.45 11.96
C ASN A 99 -16.18 -11.12 11.01
N THR A 100 -16.05 -10.88 9.70
CA THR A 100 -16.99 -11.45 8.72
C THR A 100 -16.79 -12.95 8.58
N ARG A 101 -17.89 -13.67 8.72
CA ARG A 101 -18.02 -15.11 8.49
C ARG A 101 -19.22 -15.35 7.60
N SER A 102 -18.97 -15.63 6.34
CA SER A 102 -19.99 -15.95 5.37
C SER A 102 -19.67 -17.26 4.68
N SER A 103 -20.69 -18.05 4.37
CA SER A 103 -20.55 -19.26 3.54
C SER A 103 -19.99 -18.98 2.14
N LYS A 104 -20.06 -17.72 1.70
CA LYS A 104 -19.54 -17.25 0.39
C LYS A 104 -18.10 -16.74 0.47
N GLY A 105 -17.46 -16.80 1.63
CA GLY A 105 -16.10 -16.31 1.88
C GLY A 105 -16.07 -15.05 2.76
N LYS A 106 -14.85 -14.60 3.11
CA LYS A 106 -14.59 -13.45 3.97
C LYS A 106 -14.66 -12.12 3.19
N PHE A 107 -14.11 -12.09 1.97
CA PHE A 107 -13.94 -10.87 1.16
C PHE A 107 -14.97 -10.74 0.05
N ARG A 108 -15.32 -11.84 -0.62
CA ARG A 108 -16.27 -11.84 -1.74
C ARG A 108 -17.62 -11.15 -1.45
N PRO A 109 -18.26 -11.31 -0.28
CA PRO A 109 -19.53 -10.64 -0.01
C PRO A 109 -19.46 -9.12 -0.14
N TYR A 110 -18.33 -8.50 0.21
CA TYR A 110 -18.16 -7.05 0.11
C TYR A 110 -18.10 -6.56 -1.34
N LEU A 111 -17.63 -7.38 -2.28
CA LEU A 111 -17.66 -7.03 -3.70
C LEU A 111 -19.10 -6.76 -4.19
N LEU A 112 -20.06 -7.47 -3.62
CA LEU A 112 -21.48 -7.27 -3.93
C LEU A 112 -22.10 -6.15 -3.07
N TYR A 113 -21.93 -6.27 -1.72
CA TYR A 113 -22.67 -5.42 -0.76
C TYR A 113 -22.13 -4.00 -0.68
N THR A 114 -20.95 -3.71 -1.19
CA THR A 114 -20.39 -2.36 -1.21
C THR A 114 -20.14 -1.84 -2.63
N GLY A 115 -19.88 -2.71 -3.60
CA GLY A 115 -19.68 -2.30 -4.99
C GLY A 115 -20.95 -1.76 -5.64
N ILE A 116 -22.05 -2.49 -5.54
CA ILE A 116 -23.34 -2.04 -6.11
C ILE A 116 -23.85 -0.76 -5.44
N PRO A 117 -23.90 -0.65 -4.09
CA PRO A 117 -24.28 0.61 -3.46
C PRO A 117 -23.37 1.78 -3.85
N SER A 118 -22.07 1.57 -4.02
CA SER A 118 -21.18 2.64 -4.52
C SER A 118 -21.58 3.14 -5.90
N GLY A 119 -21.88 2.24 -6.83
CA GLY A 119 -22.35 2.60 -8.17
C GLY A 119 -23.71 3.32 -8.16
N ILE A 120 -24.64 2.88 -7.29
CA ILE A 120 -25.95 3.53 -7.11
C ILE A 120 -25.80 4.92 -6.50
N LEU A 121 -24.94 5.09 -5.48
CA LEU A 121 -24.70 6.39 -4.85
C LEU A 121 -24.09 7.39 -5.84
N LEU A 122 -23.12 6.96 -6.65
CA LEU A 122 -22.53 7.80 -7.71
C LEU A 122 -23.59 8.25 -8.72
N THR A 123 -24.36 7.32 -9.22
CA THR A 123 -25.40 7.61 -10.21
C THR A 123 -26.50 8.46 -9.60
N GLY A 124 -27.01 8.08 -8.43
CA GLY A 124 -28.08 8.82 -7.74
C GLY A 124 -27.68 10.27 -7.45
N PHE A 125 -26.45 10.51 -7.05
CA PHE A 125 -25.93 11.87 -6.86
C PHE A 125 -26.02 12.71 -8.13
N ALA A 126 -25.60 12.18 -9.27
CA ALA A 126 -25.61 12.92 -10.54
C ALA A 126 -27.02 13.33 -11.00
N PHE A 127 -28.04 12.58 -10.60
CA PHE A 127 -29.44 12.85 -10.96
C PHE A 127 -30.22 13.64 -9.91
N LEU A 128 -29.54 14.14 -8.85
CA LEU A 128 -30.18 15.09 -7.94
C LEU A 128 -30.57 16.37 -8.69
N PRO A 129 -31.70 17.01 -8.31
CA PRO A 129 -32.20 18.21 -9.00
C PRO A 129 -31.44 19.47 -8.55
N PHE A 130 -30.15 19.52 -8.82
CA PHE A 130 -29.25 20.61 -8.37
C PHE A 130 -29.70 22.00 -8.84
N GLU A 131 -30.40 22.07 -9.98
CA GLU A 131 -30.90 23.33 -10.52
C GLU A 131 -31.94 24.00 -9.61
N SER A 132 -32.74 23.21 -8.86
CA SER A 132 -33.75 23.68 -7.92
C SER A 132 -33.26 23.75 -6.47
N MET A 133 -32.06 23.21 -6.18
CA MET A 133 -31.51 23.17 -4.84
C MET A 133 -30.88 24.52 -4.43
N SER A 134 -31.12 24.92 -3.17
CA SER A 134 -30.39 26.03 -2.55
C SER A 134 -28.92 25.65 -2.35
N TYR A 135 -28.08 26.69 -2.14
CA TYR A 135 -26.64 26.50 -1.89
C TYR A 135 -26.35 25.49 -0.76
N ASN A 136 -27.04 25.61 0.38
CA ASN A 136 -26.85 24.70 1.51
C ASN A 136 -27.31 23.28 1.20
N GLN A 137 -28.38 23.10 0.43
CA GLN A 137 -28.82 21.77 0.00
C GLN A 137 -27.79 21.08 -0.89
N LYS A 138 -27.20 21.81 -1.83
CA LYS A 138 -26.11 21.30 -2.68
C LYS A 138 -24.88 20.88 -1.85
N LEU A 139 -24.51 21.73 -0.88
CA LEU A 139 -23.37 21.50 0.01
C LEU A 139 -23.55 20.22 0.84
N TRP A 140 -24.73 20.07 1.47
CA TRP A 140 -25.05 18.88 2.25
C TRP A 140 -25.25 17.63 1.39
N ALA A 141 -25.84 17.74 0.21
CA ALA A 141 -25.97 16.61 -0.73
C ALA A 141 -24.59 16.08 -1.13
N LEU A 142 -23.65 16.98 -1.46
CA LEU A 142 -22.27 16.59 -1.76
C LEU A 142 -21.60 15.90 -0.55
N PHE A 143 -21.70 16.50 0.64
CA PHE A 143 -21.06 15.99 1.85
C PHE A 143 -21.60 14.61 2.26
N ILE A 144 -22.92 14.45 2.32
CA ILE A 144 -23.56 13.19 2.70
C ILE A 144 -23.19 12.08 1.69
N THR A 145 -23.23 12.40 0.39
CA THR A 145 -22.85 11.42 -0.63
C THR A 145 -21.37 11.05 -0.53
N TYR A 146 -20.51 12.03 -0.28
CA TYR A 146 -19.09 11.78 -0.06
C TYR A 146 -18.86 10.82 1.12
N GLU A 147 -19.48 11.06 2.28
CA GLU A 147 -19.34 10.22 3.47
C GLU A 147 -19.89 8.80 3.25
N LEU A 148 -21.03 8.66 2.59
CA LEU A 148 -21.59 7.37 2.23
C LEU A 148 -20.68 6.61 1.26
N LEU A 149 -20.07 7.30 0.30
CA LEU A 149 -19.07 6.71 -0.59
C LEU A 149 -17.81 6.30 0.17
N GLN A 150 -17.32 7.12 1.10
CA GLN A 150 -16.17 6.78 1.97
C GLN A 150 -16.45 5.58 2.88
N LEU A 151 -17.72 5.32 3.19
CA LEU A 151 -18.12 4.10 3.87
C LEU A 151 -18.10 2.88 2.94
N CYS A 152 -18.50 3.02 1.67
CA CYS A 152 -18.73 1.91 0.75
C CYS A 152 -17.49 1.54 -0.09
N TYR A 153 -16.96 2.48 -0.90
CA TYR A 153 -15.94 2.11 -1.90
C TYR A 153 -14.60 1.65 -1.30
N PRO A 154 -14.14 2.09 -0.11
CA PRO A 154 -12.91 1.55 0.45
C PRO A 154 -13.04 0.11 0.95
N PHE A 155 -14.25 -0.34 1.36
CA PHE A 155 -14.52 -1.76 1.58
C PHE A 155 -14.41 -2.55 0.27
N TYR A 156 -14.96 -2.01 -0.81
CA TYR A 156 -14.92 -2.60 -2.13
C TYR A 156 -13.48 -2.80 -2.62
N ASP A 157 -12.67 -1.75 -2.52
CA ASP A 157 -11.24 -1.81 -2.91
C ASP A 157 -10.44 -2.77 -2.03
N GLN A 158 -10.61 -2.70 -0.71
CA GLN A 158 -9.91 -3.57 0.22
C GLN A 158 -10.30 -5.04 0.04
N ALA A 159 -11.59 -5.32 -0.16
CA ALA A 159 -12.06 -6.68 -0.42
C ALA A 159 -11.46 -7.24 -1.71
N TYR A 160 -11.43 -6.44 -2.79
CA TYR A 160 -10.82 -6.83 -4.06
C TYR A 160 -9.32 -7.09 -3.91
N THR A 161 -8.57 -6.15 -3.36
CA THR A 161 -7.10 -6.27 -3.25
C THR A 161 -6.64 -7.39 -2.31
N THR A 162 -7.45 -7.70 -1.29
CA THR A 162 -7.11 -8.77 -0.34
C THR A 162 -7.59 -10.16 -0.80
N LEU A 163 -8.60 -10.21 -1.69
CA LEU A 163 -9.18 -11.48 -2.18
C LEU A 163 -8.12 -12.40 -2.79
N VAL A 164 -7.17 -11.86 -3.53
CA VAL A 164 -6.11 -12.66 -4.17
C VAL A 164 -5.27 -13.46 -3.16
N GLN A 165 -5.13 -12.96 -1.93
CA GLN A 165 -4.36 -13.62 -0.88
C GLN A 165 -5.01 -14.92 -0.40
N VAL A 166 -6.32 -15.05 -0.58
CA VAL A 166 -7.10 -16.24 -0.18
C VAL A 166 -7.55 -17.12 -1.36
N MET A 167 -7.24 -16.71 -2.60
CA MET A 167 -7.55 -17.50 -3.80
C MET A 167 -6.64 -18.70 -3.97
N SER A 168 -5.37 -18.62 -3.58
CA SER A 168 -4.41 -19.70 -3.67
C SER A 168 -3.55 -19.85 -2.42
N PRO A 169 -3.26 -21.06 -1.94
CA PRO A 169 -2.25 -21.28 -0.90
C PRO A 169 -0.82 -21.08 -1.42
N ASN A 170 -0.57 -21.19 -2.73
CA ASN A 170 0.74 -21.04 -3.35
C ASN A 170 1.11 -19.56 -3.49
N SER A 171 2.19 -19.12 -2.83
CA SER A 171 2.68 -17.74 -2.85
C SER A 171 3.13 -17.26 -4.24
N THR A 172 3.78 -18.13 -5.01
CA THR A 172 4.22 -17.82 -6.38
C THR A 172 3.01 -17.61 -7.30
N GLU A 173 2.00 -18.47 -7.19
CA GLU A 173 0.76 -18.32 -7.96
C GLU A 173 0.03 -17.02 -7.60
N ARG A 174 -0.04 -16.67 -6.30
CA ARG A 174 -0.60 -15.37 -5.89
C ARG A 174 0.14 -14.19 -6.52
N ALA A 175 1.47 -14.24 -6.56
CA ALA A 175 2.28 -13.20 -7.20
C ALA A 175 2.00 -13.09 -8.71
N ASP A 176 1.86 -14.22 -9.41
CA ASP A 176 1.49 -14.25 -10.83
C ASP A 176 0.10 -13.63 -11.05
N VAL A 177 -0.90 -14.00 -10.24
CA VAL A 177 -2.26 -13.46 -10.33
C VAL A 177 -2.27 -11.95 -10.06
N ILE A 178 -1.54 -11.47 -9.04
CA ILE A 178 -1.40 -10.05 -8.76
C ILE A 178 -0.78 -9.32 -9.95
N THR A 179 0.28 -9.86 -10.53
CA THR A 179 0.98 -9.23 -11.66
C THR A 179 0.07 -9.11 -12.88
N ILE A 180 -0.60 -10.19 -13.27
CA ILE A 180 -1.52 -10.21 -14.41
C ILE A 180 -2.71 -9.27 -14.17
N SER A 181 -3.34 -9.36 -13.00
CA SER A 181 -4.50 -8.54 -12.68
C SER A 181 -4.16 -7.06 -12.60
N THR A 182 -3.01 -6.70 -12.00
CA THR A 182 -2.53 -5.31 -11.91
C THR A 182 -2.32 -4.72 -13.29
N PHE A 183 -1.69 -5.47 -14.20
CA PHE A 183 -1.52 -5.04 -15.59
C PHE A 183 -2.87 -4.77 -16.27
N ILE A 184 -3.85 -5.65 -16.09
CA ILE A 184 -5.16 -5.53 -16.73
C ILE A 184 -5.98 -4.39 -16.12
N TYR A 185 -6.10 -4.29 -14.79
CA TYR A 185 -6.92 -3.23 -14.20
C TYR A 185 -6.23 -1.85 -14.22
N SER A 186 -4.92 -1.77 -14.48
CA SER A 186 -4.24 -0.50 -14.73
C SER A 186 -4.72 0.20 -16.03
N LEU A 187 -5.44 -0.51 -16.88
CA LEU A 187 -6.15 0.10 -18.02
C LEU A 187 -7.32 0.99 -17.58
N ALA A 188 -7.90 0.77 -16.41
CA ALA A 188 -9.07 1.54 -15.96
C ALA A 188 -8.81 3.05 -15.88
N PRO A 189 -7.77 3.57 -15.22
CA PRO A 189 -7.48 5.00 -15.23
C PRO A 189 -7.17 5.54 -16.63
N THR A 190 -6.56 4.75 -17.50
CA THR A 190 -6.28 5.14 -18.88
C THR A 190 -7.59 5.29 -19.68
N ILE A 191 -8.51 4.33 -19.55
CA ILE A 191 -9.82 4.38 -20.20
C ILE A 191 -10.64 5.57 -19.69
N LEU A 192 -10.66 5.81 -18.37
CA LEU A 192 -11.33 6.97 -17.77
C LEU A 192 -10.70 8.29 -18.23
N GLY A 193 -9.37 8.39 -18.19
CA GLY A 193 -8.63 9.58 -18.63
C GLY A 193 -8.90 9.92 -20.09
N PHE A 194 -9.15 8.94 -20.94
CA PHE A 194 -9.49 9.13 -22.34
C PHE A 194 -10.99 9.43 -22.55
N LEU A 195 -11.88 8.58 -22.00
CA LEU A 195 -13.31 8.67 -22.29
C LEU A 195 -14.03 9.80 -21.55
N VAL A 196 -13.66 10.09 -20.30
CA VAL A 196 -14.37 11.09 -19.50
C VAL A 196 -14.32 12.49 -20.12
N PRO A 197 -13.15 13.02 -20.54
CA PRO A 197 -13.12 14.32 -21.22
C PRO A 197 -13.89 14.34 -22.54
N ILE A 198 -13.89 13.23 -23.29
CA ILE A 198 -14.65 13.10 -24.55
C ILE A 198 -16.15 13.17 -24.26
N LEU A 199 -16.65 12.36 -23.32
CA LEU A 199 -18.06 12.37 -22.92
C LEU A 199 -18.49 13.74 -22.39
N ALA A 200 -17.64 14.38 -21.59
CA ALA A 200 -17.88 15.73 -21.11
C ALA A 200 -17.93 16.76 -22.25
N GLY A 201 -17.10 16.62 -23.28
CA GLY A 201 -17.11 17.49 -24.45
C GLY A 201 -18.45 17.53 -25.21
N PHE A 202 -19.21 16.42 -25.20
CA PHE A 202 -20.55 16.35 -25.80
C PHE A 202 -21.65 16.96 -24.91
N THR A 203 -21.36 17.24 -23.65
CA THR A 203 -22.37 17.68 -22.65
C THR A 203 -22.08 19.07 -22.06
N GLY A 204 -21.23 19.82 -22.71
CA GLY A 204 -20.89 21.19 -22.31
C GLY A 204 -19.64 21.35 -21.49
N GLY A 205 -18.95 20.25 -21.13
CA GLY A 205 -17.72 20.24 -20.35
C GLY A 205 -17.89 19.67 -18.93
N LEU A 206 -16.77 19.42 -18.25
CA LEU A 206 -16.74 18.93 -16.85
C LEU A 206 -17.24 19.98 -15.84
N GLU A 207 -17.41 21.19 -16.24
CA GLU A 207 -17.99 22.31 -15.48
C GLU A 207 -19.52 22.26 -15.39
N HIS A 208 -20.16 21.34 -16.13
CA HIS A 208 -21.61 21.18 -16.13
C HIS A 208 -22.04 19.84 -15.54
N ILE A 209 -23.10 19.85 -14.72
CA ILE A 209 -23.63 18.64 -14.08
C ILE A 209 -24.07 17.59 -15.11
N ASN A 210 -24.46 17.98 -16.31
CA ASN A 210 -24.89 17.07 -17.37
C ASN A 210 -23.78 16.09 -17.80
N ALA A 211 -22.51 16.47 -17.72
CA ALA A 211 -21.39 15.57 -17.96
C ALA A 211 -21.40 14.38 -16.97
N TYR A 212 -21.65 14.67 -15.72
CA TYR A 212 -21.66 13.66 -14.66
C TYR A 212 -22.90 12.77 -14.70
N ARG A 213 -24.02 13.26 -15.28
CA ARG A 213 -25.21 12.44 -15.56
C ARG A 213 -24.96 11.34 -16.58
N ILE A 214 -23.92 11.46 -17.39
CA ILE A 214 -23.48 10.40 -18.33
C ILE A 214 -22.33 9.59 -17.74
N ILE A 215 -21.32 10.24 -17.18
CA ILE A 215 -20.09 9.61 -16.67
C ILE A 215 -20.40 8.66 -15.49
N MET A 216 -21.17 9.13 -14.51
CA MET A 216 -21.41 8.36 -13.28
C MET A 216 -22.22 7.08 -13.48
N PRO A 217 -23.28 7.02 -14.31
CA PRO A 217 -23.93 5.75 -14.63
C PRO A 217 -23.01 4.76 -15.35
N ILE A 218 -22.28 5.22 -16.36
CA ILE A 218 -21.42 4.36 -17.18
C ILE A 218 -20.31 3.73 -16.32
N PHE A 219 -19.59 4.53 -15.57
CA PHE A 219 -18.45 4.06 -14.78
C PHE A 219 -18.82 3.67 -13.35
N GLY A 220 -19.88 4.21 -12.77
CA GLY A 220 -20.40 3.82 -11.47
C GLY A 220 -21.17 2.51 -11.51
N ILE A 221 -22.35 2.48 -12.13
CA ILE A 221 -23.15 1.25 -12.23
C ILE A 221 -22.48 0.26 -13.18
N GLY A 222 -22.07 0.69 -14.38
CA GLY A 222 -21.36 -0.16 -15.33
C GLY A 222 -20.08 -0.76 -14.74
N GLY A 223 -19.30 0.06 -14.00
CA GLY A 223 -18.14 -0.41 -13.25
C GLY A 223 -18.50 -1.43 -12.17
N ALA A 224 -19.55 -1.20 -11.38
CA ALA A 224 -20.01 -2.15 -10.36
C ALA A 224 -20.45 -3.48 -10.99
N LEU A 225 -21.16 -3.46 -12.12
CA LEU A 225 -21.57 -4.66 -12.86
C LEU A 225 -20.36 -5.44 -13.39
N ILE A 226 -19.37 -4.77 -13.97
CA ILE A 226 -18.10 -5.39 -14.38
C ILE A 226 -17.38 -5.97 -13.15
N GLY A 227 -17.37 -5.27 -12.03
CA GLY A 227 -16.79 -5.72 -10.78
C GLY A 227 -17.38 -7.02 -10.23
N LEU A 228 -18.65 -7.33 -10.57
CA LEU A 228 -19.29 -8.60 -10.22
C LEU A 228 -18.61 -9.82 -10.83
N PHE A 229 -17.83 -9.68 -11.91
CA PHE A 229 -17.03 -10.80 -12.41
C PHE A 229 -16.03 -11.30 -11.35
N SER A 230 -15.45 -10.40 -10.54
CA SER A 230 -14.61 -10.81 -9.42
C SER A 230 -15.42 -11.56 -8.34
N TYR A 231 -16.67 -11.17 -8.07
CA TYR A 231 -17.53 -11.85 -7.12
C TYR A 231 -17.97 -13.24 -7.62
N THR A 232 -18.46 -13.33 -8.85
CA THR A 232 -19.04 -14.57 -9.40
C THR A 232 -17.99 -15.56 -9.88
N GLY A 233 -16.89 -15.05 -10.43
CA GLY A 233 -15.88 -15.85 -11.12
C GLY A 233 -14.70 -16.30 -10.24
N THR A 234 -14.60 -15.89 -8.97
CA THR A 234 -13.50 -16.27 -8.07
C THR A 234 -13.96 -17.15 -6.92
N LYS A 235 -13.03 -17.88 -6.29
CA LYS A 235 -13.29 -18.70 -5.10
C LYS A 235 -12.22 -18.41 -4.03
N GLU A 236 -12.67 -18.29 -2.78
CA GLU A 236 -11.78 -18.28 -1.63
C GLU A 236 -11.47 -19.72 -1.23
N ARG A 237 -10.20 -20.10 -1.32
CA ARG A 237 -9.73 -21.48 -0.99
C ARG A 237 -9.07 -21.54 0.37
N ILE A 238 -8.47 -20.44 0.81
CA ILE A 238 -7.90 -20.36 2.14
C ILE A 238 -9.00 -19.85 3.06
N ILE A 239 -9.63 -20.77 3.77
CA ILE A 239 -10.45 -20.43 4.92
C ILE A 239 -9.45 -20.15 6.03
N VAL A 240 -9.21 -18.86 6.30
CA VAL A 240 -8.36 -18.45 7.42
C VAL A 240 -9.08 -18.91 8.70
N ALA A 241 -8.62 -20.06 9.22
CA ALA A 241 -9.05 -20.48 10.55
C ALA A 241 -8.68 -19.34 11.52
N LYS A 242 -9.63 -18.92 12.35
CA LYS A 242 -9.33 -17.96 13.40
C LYS A 242 -8.54 -18.68 14.49
N ASP A 243 -7.25 -18.78 14.30
CA ASP A 243 -6.37 -19.04 15.43
C ASP A 243 -6.17 -17.74 16.18
N TYR A 244 -6.15 -17.86 17.50
CA TYR A 244 -5.85 -16.73 18.34
C TYR A 244 -4.43 -16.25 18.05
N THR A 245 -4.33 -15.02 17.59
CA THR A 245 -3.03 -14.35 17.45
C THR A 245 -2.93 -13.29 18.53
N PRO A 246 -1.87 -13.34 19.36
CA PRO A 246 -1.65 -12.35 20.40
C PRO A 246 -1.59 -10.95 19.83
N LYS A 247 -2.37 -10.03 20.35
CA LYS A 247 -2.34 -8.62 19.94
C LYS A 247 -1.27 -7.87 20.71
N VAL A 248 -0.34 -7.27 20.00
CA VAL A 248 0.63 -6.36 20.61
C VAL A 248 -0.12 -5.13 21.14
N PRO A 249 0.05 -4.74 22.42
CA PRO A 249 -0.57 -3.55 22.96
C PRO A 249 -0.14 -2.30 22.17
N PHE A 250 -1.11 -1.49 21.78
CA PHE A 250 -0.92 -0.36 20.86
C PHE A 250 0.27 0.55 21.22
N PHE A 251 0.31 1.05 22.47
CA PHE A 251 1.40 1.95 22.88
C PHE A 251 2.78 1.27 22.96
N LYS A 252 2.82 -0.03 23.28
CA LYS A 252 4.10 -0.77 23.32
C LYS A 252 4.61 -1.10 21.91
N GLY A 253 3.71 -1.43 21.00
CA GLY A 253 4.06 -1.61 19.61
C GLY A 253 4.51 -0.31 18.96
N ILE A 254 3.88 0.84 19.27
CA ILE A 254 4.38 2.16 18.86
C ILE A 254 5.79 2.38 19.40
N GLY A 255 6.04 2.11 20.69
CA GLY A 255 7.37 2.26 21.30
C GLY A 255 8.45 1.42 20.60
N ALA A 256 8.13 0.21 20.16
CA ALA A 256 9.03 -0.62 19.35
C ALA A 256 9.23 -0.03 17.94
N GLY A 257 8.17 0.48 17.33
CA GLY A 257 8.22 1.10 16.00
C GLY A 257 9.00 2.41 15.97
N ILE A 258 8.92 3.22 17.04
CA ILE A 258 9.68 4.47 17.19
C ILE A 258 11.19 4.22 17.14
N GLN A 259 11.66 3.07 17.57
CA GLN A 259 13.08 2.70 17.53
C GLN A 259 13.58 2.37 16.11
N ASN A 260 12.68 2.24 15.13
CA ASN A 260 13.05 1.93 13.76
C ASN A 260 13.30 3.21 12.94
N LYS A 261 14.58 3.61 12.87
CA LYS A 261 15.00 4.82 12.14
C LYS A 261 14.63 4.81 10.65
N TYR A 262 14.58 3.63 10.03
CA TYR A 262 14.23 3.50 8.61
C TYR A 262 12.74 3.73 8.37
N GLN A 263 11.90 3.32 9.32
CA GLN A 263 10.47 3.64 9.28
C GLN A 263 10.24 5.14 9.38
N TRP A 264 10.93 5.82 10.29
CA TRP A 264 10.85 7.29 10.40
C TRP A 264 11.35 7.99 9.14
N ALA A 265 12.49 7.56 8.58
CA ALA A 265 13.00 8.12 7.33
C ALA A 265 11.95 8.10 6.23
N ARG A 266 11.29 6.94 6.02
CA ARG A 266 10.24 6.79 5.01
C ARG A 266 9.00 7.62 5.34
N SER A 267 8.54 7.60 6.59
CA SER A 267 7.34 8.32 7.01
C SER A 267 7.50 9.83 6.86
N ILE A 268 8.58 10.40 7.35
CA ILE A 268 8.85 11.86 7.23
C ILE A 268 9.00 12.24 5.76
N THR A 269 9.75 11.44 4.97
CA THR A 269 9.86 11.65 3.52
C THR A 269 8.49 11.66 2.85
N GLY A 270 7.65 10.65 3.13
CA GLY A 270 6.30 10.56 2.58
C GLY A 270 5.40 11.74 2.99
N TRP A 271 5.47 12.16 4.24
CA TRP A 271 4.69 13.31 4.73
C TRP A 271 5.10 14.63 4.08
N LEU A 272 6.40 14.85 3.86
CA LEU A 272 6.90 16.03 3.15
C LEU A 272 6.47 16.05 1.68
N ILE A 273 6.44 14.87 1.04
CA ILE A 273 5.96 14.72 -0.35
C ILE A 273 4.45 15.03 -0.47
N LEU A 274 3.65 14.95 0.60
CA LEU A 274 2.24 15.35 0.56
C LEU A 274 2.04 16.80 0.14
N LEU A 275 3.05 17.68 0.29
CA LEU A 275 3.02 19.06 -0.21
C LEU A 275 2.78 19.19 -1.72
N GLN A 276 2.92 18.08 -2.47
CA GLN A 276 2.55 18.02 -3.90
C GLN A 276 1.04 17.96 -4.18
N GLY A 277 0.18 17.92 -3.16
CA GLY A 277 -1.26 17.63 -3.31
C GLY A 277 -2.01 18.51 -4.35
N GLY A 278 -1.54 19.73 -4.59
CA GLY A 278 -2.13 20.64 -5.59
C GLY A 278 -1.73 20.39 -7.05
N ILE A 279 -0.75 19.52 -7.34
CA ILE A 279 -0.21 19.35 -8.70
C ILE A 279 -1.23 18.73 -9.67
N GLY A 280 -2.11 17.86 -9.20
CA GLY A 280 -3.19 17.31 -10.03
C GLY A 280 -4.10 18.41 -10.59
N SER A 281 -4.41 19.40 -9.77
CA SER A 281 -5.23 20.55 -10.17
C SER A 281 -4.53 21.43 -11.21
N VAL A 282 -3.23 21.68 -11.02
CA VAL A 282 -2.41 22.41 -12.01
C VAL A 282 -2.51 21.74 -13.37
N THR A 283 -2.34 20.43 -13.42
CA THR A 283 -2.43 19.65 -14.66
C THR A 283 -3.81 19.83 -15.32
N THR A 284 -4.90 19.69 -14.54
CA THR A 284 -6.25 19.84 -15.02
C THR A 284 -6.50 21.28 -15.55
N TRP A 285 -6.12 22.30 -14.78
CA TRP A 285 -6.38 23.68 -15.18
C TRP A 285 -5.63 24.10 -16.43
N TYR A 286 -4.39 23.66 -16.63
CA TYR A 286 -3.62 24.01 -17.81
C TYR A 286 -4.01 23.19 -19.03
N PHE A 287 -4.23 21.90 -18.89
CA PHE A 287 -4.56 21.05 -20.05
C PHE A 287 -6.03 21.02 -20.38
N TYR A 288 -6.90 21.42 -19.46
CA TYR A 288 -8.32 21.57 -19.76
C TYR A 288 -8.65 22.99 -20.21
N TYR A 289 -8.34 24.00 -19.40
CA TYR A 289 -8.66 25.39 -19.70
C TYR A 289 -7.62 26.10 -20.58
N GLY A 290 -6.35 25.90 -20.30
CA GLY A 290 -5.26 26.59 -20.99
C GLY A 290 -5.18 26.22 -22.47
N ILE A 291 -5.41 24.96 -22.84
CA ILE A 291 -5.42 24.53 -24.23
C ILE A 291 -6.59 25.14 -25.00
N LYS A 292 -7.78 25.24 -24.38
CA LYS A 292 -8.94 25.87 -24.97
C LYS A 292 -8.65 27.32 -25.33
N ASP A 293 -8.05 28.06 -24.40
CA ASP A 293 -7.71 29.49 -24.60
C ASP A 293 -6.67 29.67 -25.71
N VAL A 294 -5.62 28.86 -25.71
CA VAL A 294 -4.49 28.99 -26.65
C VAL A 294 -4.87 28.59 -28.09
N LEU A 295 -5.70 27.56 -28.24
CA LEU A 295 -6.04 27.03 -29.57
C LEU A 295 -7.43 27.44 -30.07
N GLY A 296 -8.21 28.17 -29.26
CA GLY A 296 -9.56 28.60 -29.64
C GLY A 296 -10.53 27.45 -29.93
N LEU A 297 -10.43 26.33 -29.21
CA LEU A 297 -11.16 25.11 -29.48
C LEU A 297 -12.61 25.18 -29.02
N SER A 298 -13.49 24.50 -29.73
CA SER A 298 -14.82 24.19 -29.22
C SER A 298 -14.74 23.21 -28.03
N THR A 299 -15.78 23.17 -27.19
CA THR A 299 -15.82 22.29 -26.02
C THR A 299 -15.65 20.81 -26.39
N GLN A 300 -16.22 20.40 -27.53
CA GLN A 300 -16.08 19.03 -28.05
C GLN A 300 -14.63 18.72 -28.46
N GLN A 301 -14.00 19.61 -29.23
CA GLN A 301 -12.60 19.47 -29.65
C GLN A 301 -11.64 19.46 -28.45
N GLN A 302 -11.90 20.32 -27.47
CA GLN A 302 -11.19 20.36 -26.20
C GLN A 302 -11.29 19.01 -25.45
N GLY A 303 -12.50 18.42 -25.36
CA GLY A 303 -12.69 17.13 -24.72
C GLY A 303 -11.87 16.02 -25.37
N VAL A 304 -11.89 15.92 -26.72
CA VAL A 304 -11.09 14.93 -27.46
C VAL A 304 -9.60 15.14 -27.25
N LEU A 305 -9.11 16.38 -27.37
CA LEU A 305 -7.69 16.69 -27.20
C LEU A 305 -7.23 16.44 -25.77
N ASN A 306 -8.01 16.85 -24.76
CA ASN A 306 -7.69 16.62 -23.34
C ASN A 306 -7.66 15.11 -23.01
N GLY A 307 -8.62 14.33 -23.52
CA GLY A 307 -8.61 12.88 -23.35
C GLY A 307 -7.37 12.22 -23.95
N THR A 308 -6.97 12.66 -25.15
CA THR A 308 -5.75 12.18 -25.81
C THR A 308 -4.49 12.54 -24.99
N LEU A 309 -4.36 13.79 -24.56
CA LEU A 309 -3.21 14.25 -23.78
C LEU A 309 -3.14 13.56 -22.41
N THR A 310 -4.26 13.37 -21.73
CA THR A 310 -4.31 12.65 -20.45
C THR A 310 -3.87 11.19 -20.62
N THR A 311 -4.26 10.55 -21.73
CA THR A 311 -3.81 9.19 -22.06
C THR A 311 -2.31 9.13 -22.29
N ILE A 312 -1.74 10.09 -23.03
CA ILE A 312 -0.28 10.16 -23.24
C ILE A 312 0.45 10.42 -21.92
N LEU A 313 -0.08 11.28 -21.05
CA LEU A 313 0.49 11.51 -19.71
C LEU A 313 0.46 10.23 -18.87
N GLY A 314 -0.64 9.48 -18.90
CA GLY A 314 -0.77 8.20 -18.21
C GLY A 314 0.19 7.15 -18.75
N ALA A 315 0.47 7.17 -20.05
CA ALA A 315 1.41 6.24 -20.69
C ALA A 315 2.88 6.45 -20.23
N ALA A 316 3.21 7.54 -19.56
CA ALA A 316 4.54 7.75 -18.94
C ALA A 316 4.91 6.66 -17.93
N ALA A 317 3.93 6.02 -17.32
CA ALA A 317 4.14 4.94 -16.37
C ALA A 317 4.72 3.67 -17.04
N THR A 318 4.34 3.36 -18.26
CA THR A 318 4.73 2.12 -18.93
C THR A 318 6.25 1.95 -19.09
N PRO A 319 6.99 2.90 -19.70
CA PRO A 319 8.44 2.78 -19.80
C PRO A 319 9.14 2.79 -18.45
N ALA A 320 8.62 3.53 -17.46
CA ALA A 320 9.17 3.54 -16.11
C ALA A 320 9.04 2.18 -15.43
N MET A 321 7.88 1.53 -15.53
CA MET A 321 7.65 0.18 -14.98
C MET A 321 8.56 -0.87 -15.61
N LEU A 322 8.79 -0.80 -16.92
CA LEU A 322 9.68 -1.72 -17.62
C LEU A 322 11.16 -1.52 -17.23
N LEU A 323 11.56 -0.28 -17.00
CA LEU A 323 12.93 0.07 -16.63
C LEU A 323 13.24 -0.15 -15.14
N ALA A 324 12.25 -0.04 -14.25
CA ALA A 324 12.46 -0.09 -12.80
C ALA A 324 13.17 -1.37 -12.32
N PRO A 325 12.81 -2.61 -12.74
CA PRO A 325 13.53 -3.82 -12.31
C PRO A 325 14.99 -3.84 -12.77
N LEU A 326 15.28 -3.33 -13.95
CA LEU A 326 16.65 -3.22 -14.48
C LEU A 326 17.48 -2.20 -13.68
N LEU A 327 16.86 -1.07 -13.35
CA LEU A 327 17.50 -0.02 -12.55
C LEU A 327 17.73 -0.48 -11.11
N ILE A 328 16.75 -1.17 -10.49
CA ILE A 328 16.92 -1.73 -9.14
C ILE A 328 18.14 -2.66 -9.09
N ARG A 329 18.30 -3.55 -10.07
CA ARG A 329 19.47 -4.45 -10.15
C ARG A 329 20.80 -3.71 -10.31
N LYS A 330 20.81 -2.54 -10.99
CA LYS A 330 22.04 -1.77 -11.26
C LYS A 330 22.40 -0.81 -10.13
N VAL A 331 21.43 -0.10 -9.59
CA VAL A 331 21.67 1.03 -8.67
C VAL A 331 21.11 0.79 -7.26
N GLY A 332 20.27 -0.22 -7.09
CA GLY A 332 19.58 -0.54 -5.83
C GLY A 332 18.30 0.28 -5.61
N LYS A 333 17.43 -0.24 -4.72
CA LYS A 333 16.12 0.37 -4.39
C LYS A 333 16.26 1.78 -3.83
N ARG A 334 17.20 1.97 -2.89
CA ARG A 334 17.46 3.27 -2.25
C ARG A 334 17.85 4.34 -3.26
N ASN A 335 18.80 4.04 -4.16
CA ASN A 335 19.26 5.02 -5.15
C ASN A 335 18.19 5.29 -6.22
N LEU A 336 17.38 4.29 -6.59
CA LEU A 336 16.26 4.50 -7.50
C LEU A 336 15.20 5.43 -6.89
N PHE A 337 14.98 5.32 -5.58
CA PHE A 337 14.08 6.24 -4.87
C PHE A 337 14.65 7.68 -4.82
N ILE A 338 15.97 7.85 -4.67
CA ILE A 338 16.63 9.17 -4.80
C ILE A 338 16.46 9.71 -6.22
N ILE A 339 16.67 8.89 -7.26
CA ILE A 339 16.46 9.26 -8.67
C ILE A 339 15.01 9.72 -8.89
N TYR A 340 14.04 9.03 -8.30
CA TYR A 340 12.64 9.46 -8.33
C TYR A 340 12.48 10.87 -7.76
N ILE A 341 12.96 11.14 -6.55
CA ILE A 341 12.80 12.45 -5.91
C ILE A 341 13.48 13.53 -6.75
N LEU A 342 14.72 13.33 -7.15
CA LEU A 342 15.48 14.29 -7.96
C LEU A 342 14.86 14.52 -9.34
N GLY A 343 14.50 13.45 -10.05
CA GLY A 343 13.89 13.54 -11.37
C GLY A 343 12.53 14.25 -11.34
N THR A 344 11.72 13.96 -10.31
CA THR A 344 10.45 14.65 -10.10
C THR A 344 10.67 16.12 -9.76
N THR A 345 11.66 16.46 -8.91
CA THR A 345 12.01 17.84 -8.58
C THR A 345 12.43 18.64 -9.82
N VAL A 346 13.33 18.08 -10.64
CA VAL A 346 13.78 18.71 -11.89
C VAL A 346 12.60 18.92 -12.83
N SER A 347 11.74 17.93 -12.96
CA SER A 347 10.52 18.05 -13.78
C SER A 347 9.60 19.17 -13.29
N MET A 348 9.42 19.30 -11.98
CA MET A 348 8.61 20.38 -11.39
C MET A 348 9.25 21.76 -11.55
N ILE A 349 10.58 21.87 -11.46
CA ILE A 349 11.30 23.12 -11.78
C ILE A 349 11.04 23.50 -13.24
N GLY A 350 11.10 22.55 -14.17
CA GLY A 350 10.74 22.78 -15.55
C GLY A 350 9.29 23.25 -15.71
N MET A 351 8.34 22.62 -15.03
CA MET A 351 6.94 23.06 -15.02
C MET A 351 6.77 24.48 -14.49
N PHE A 352 7.52 24.87 -13.45
CA PHE A 352 7.49 26.20 -12.88
C PHE A 352 8.01 27.27 -13.83
N LEU A 353 9.16 27.02 -14.46
CA LEU A 353 9.82 27.94 -15.37
C LEU A 353 9.03 28.16 -16.67
N PHE A 354 8.50 27.07 -17.22
CA PHE A 354 7.85 27.07 -18.54
C PHE A 354 6.33 26.99 -18.47
N ILE A 355 5.73 27.45 -17.37
CA ILE A 355 4.28 27.33 -17.12
C ILE A 355 3.41 27.97 -18.22
N LYS A 356 3.90 29.02 -18.90
CA LYS A 356 3.20 29.69 -20.01
C LYS A 356 3.29 28.92 -21.33
N GLN A 357 4.27 28.03 -21.48
CA GLN A 357 4.49 27.27 -22.70
C GLN A 357 3.85 25.89 -22.58
N ILE A 358 2.60 25.77 -23.02
CA ILE A 358 1.75 24.62 -22.74
C ILE A 358 2.35 23.27 -23.17
N TRP A 359 3.03 23.23 -24.31
CA TRP A 359 3.65 22.00 -24.82
C TRP A 359 4.91 21.61 -24.03
N VAL A 360 5.67 22.60 -23.57
CA VAL A 360 6.84 22.38 -22.72
C VAL A 360 6.37 21.93 -21.32
N LEU A 361 5.33 22.57 -20.79
CA LEU A 361 4.67 22.14 -19.56
C LEU A 361 4.15 20.70 -19.66
N PHE A 362 3.56 20.33 -20.80
CA PHE A 362 3.12 18.97 -21.07
C PHE A 362 4.30 17.97 -21.01
N ALA A 363 5.41 18.28 -21.66
CA ALA A 363 6.60 17.43 -21.66
C ALA A 363 7.18 17.23 -20.24
N PHE A 364 7.26 18.29 -19.44
CA PHE A 364 7.70 18.17 -18.03
C PHE A 364 6.69 17.45 -17.15
N THR A 365 5.40 17.58 -17.42
CA THR A 365 4.35 16.83 -16.72
C THR A 365 4.46 15.32 -17.03
N TRP A 366 4.74 14.98 -18.29
CA TRP A 366 4.99 13.60 -18.69
C TRP A 366 6.25 13.05 -18.01
N LEU A 367 7.34 13.81 -18.02
CA LEU A 367 8.61 13.44 -17.37
C LEU A 367 8.43 13.26 -15.85
N ARG A 368 7.65 14.12 -15.20
CA ARG A 368 7.26 13.95 -13.80
C ARG A 368 6.53 12.63 -13.58
N GLY A 369 5.54 12.31 -14.42
CA GLY A 369 4.80 11.04 -14.37
C GLY A 369 5.72 9.81 -14.49
N PHE A 370 6.69 9.89 -15.40
CA PHE A 370 7.72 8.86 -15.57
C PHE A 370 8.51 8.61 -14.27
N PHE A 371 9.09 9.66 -13.68
CA PHE A 371 9.86 9.51 -12.45
C PHE A 371 8.99 9.09 -11.26
N THR A 372 7.79 9.67 -11.11
CA THR A 372 6.88 9.34 -10.01
C THR A 372 6.49 7.86 -10.00
N THR A 373 6.44 7.21 -11.16
CA THR A 373 6.09 5.79 -11.28
C THR A 373 7.09 4.86 -10.57
N PHE A 374 8.34 5.26 -10.41
CA PHE A 374 9.32 4.45 -9.69
C PHE A 374 8.94 4.19 -8.23
N THR A 375 8.13 5.06 -7.60
CA THR A 375 7.65 4.82 -6.22
C THR A 375 6.75 3.61 -6.12
N LEU A 376 5.94 3.30 -7.13
CA LEU A 376 5.01 2.17 -7.10
C LEU A 376 5.74 0.84 -6.86
N ILE A 377 6.98 0.73 -7.33
CA ILE A 377 7.80 -0.47 -7.19
C ILE A 377 8.71 -0.37 -5.97
N THR A 378 9.39 0.77 -5.80
CA THR A 378 10.40 0.93 -4.75
C THR A 378 9.78 1.04 -3.36
N ASP A 379 8.64 1.73 -3.20
CA ASP A 379 8.03 1.97 -1.88
C ASP A 379 7.54 0.68 -1.23
N GLY A 380 6.87 -0.18 -1.98
CA GLY A 380 6.43 -1.49 -1.50
C GLY A 380 7.59 -2.38 -1.09
N ALA A 381 8.65 -2.45 -1.92
CA ALA A 381 9.84 -3.24 -1.65
C ALA A 381 10.59 -2.72 -0.42
N MET A 382 10.80 -1.41 -0.32
CA MET A 382 11.47 -0.79 0.83
C MET A 382 10.65 -0.93 2.12
N ASN A 383 9.31 -0.95 2.03
CA ASN A 383 8.45 -1.20 3.18
C ASN A 383 8.67 -2.60 3.76
N ALA A 384 8.77 -3.61 2.91
CA ALA A 384 9.09 -4.97 3.33
C ALA A 384 10.45 -5.03 4.04
N ASP A 385 11.49 -4.41 3.45
CA ASP A 385 12.84 -4.38 4.02
C ASP A 385 12.86 -3.73 5.42
N VAL A 386 12.08 -2.66 5.62
CA VAL A 386 11.96 -1.96 6.92
C VAL A 386 11.24 -2.80 7.97
N LEU A 387 10.25 -3.60 7.56
CA LEU A 387 9.55 -4.53 8.44
C LEU A 387 10.41 -5.73 8.82
N ASP A 388 11.21 -6.24 7.90
CA ASP A 388 12.18 -7.31 8.17
C ASP A 388 13.27 -6.81 9.13
N TYR A 389 13.77 -5.58 8.96
CA TYR A 389 14.67 -4.95 9.94
C TYR A 389 14.00 -4.78 11.31
N GLN A 390 12.71 -4.42 11.34
CA GLN A 390 11.96 -4.34 12.59
C GLN A 390 11.91 -5.68 13.30
N GLN A 391 11.61 -6.76 12.59
CA GLN A 391 11.60 -8.12 13.12
C GLN A 391 13.00 -8.57 13.58
N TYR A 392 14.02 -8.28 12.78
CA TYR A 392 15.43 -8.55 13.17
C TYR A 392 15.79 -7.89 14.49
N LYS A 393 15.41 -6.61 14.68
CA LYS A 393 15.78 -5.81 15.86
C LYS A 393 14.95 -6.13 17.10
N THR A 394 13.65 -6.34 16.95
CA THR A 394 12.70 -6.48 18.07
C THR A 394 12.17 -7.88 18.28
N GLY A 395 12.34 -8.78 17.29
CA GLY A 395 11.72 -10.10 17.28
C GLY A 395 10.22 -10.08 16.92
N GLU A 396 9.65 -8.91 16.64
CA GLU A 396 8.22 -8.75 16.32
C GLU A 396 8.03 -8.02 15.00
N ARG A 397 7.14 -8.56 14.16
CA ARG A 397 6.74 -7.96 12.89
C ARG A 397 5.45 -7.17 13.10
N LEU A 398 5.54 -5.84 13.10
CA LEU A 398 4.46 -4.94 13.50
C LEU A 398 3.80 -4.25 12.29
N GLU A 399 3.54 -4.96 11.21
CA GLU A 399 3.03 -4.42 9.94
C GLU A 399 1.77 -3.56 10.10
N GLY A 400 0.73 -4.13 10.66
CA GLY A 400 -0.56 -3.45 10.78
C GLY A 400 -0.52 -2.24 11.70
N LEU A 401 0.20 -2.34 12.81
CA LEU A 401 0.29 -1.27 13.81
C LEU A 401 1.10 -0.08 13.28
N MET A 402 2.22 -0.35 12.62
CA MET A 402 3.06 0.70 12.04
C MET A 402 2.35 1.41 10.89
N ALA A 403 1.66 0.67 10.03
CA ALA A 403 0.86 1.25 8.95
C ALA A 403 -0.24 2.17 9.50
N GLN A 404 -0.96 1.75 10.55
CA GLN A 404 -1.99 2.57 11.20
C GLN A 404 -1.40 3.83 11.84
N PHE A 405 -0.28 3.74 12.52
CA PHE A 405 0.39 4.88 13.15
C PHE A 405 0.85 5.91 12.12
N VAL A 406 1.51 5.47 11.05
CA VAL A 406 1.96 6.34 9.96
C VAL A 406 0.78 7.01 9.26
N THR A 407 -0.29 6.25 8.99
CA THR A 407 -1.52 6.78 8.38
C THR A 407 -2.20 7.80 9.29
N PHE A 408 -2.29 7.53 10.59
CA PHE A 408 -2.89 8.44 11.56
C PHE A 408 -2.19 9.80 11.58
N ILE A 409 -0.87 9.82 11.73
CA ILE A 409 -0.09 11.08 11.68
C ILE A 409 -0.20 11.72 10.30
N GLY A 410 -0.05 10.94 9.23
CA GLY A 410 -0.16 11.43 7.86
C GLY A 410 -1.50 12.10 7.55
N THR A 411 -2.59 11.63 8.16
CA THR A 411 -3.92 12.23 8.03
C THR A 411 -3.95 13.67 8.59
N PHE A 412 -3.40 13.89 9.79
CA PHE A 412 -3.32 15.25 10.36
C PHE A 412 -2.42 16.16 9.55
N ILE A 413 -1.29 15.66 9.07
CA ILE A 413 -0.41 16.41 8.18
C ILE A 413 -1.12 16.76 6.87
N GLY A 414 -1.84 15.80 6.28
CA GLY A 414 -2.67 16.02 5.09
C GLY A 414 -3.74 17.08 5.28
N MET A 415 -4.41 17.11 6.45
CA MET A 415 -5.35 18.20 6.80
C MET A 415 -4.66 19.57 6.82
N GLY A 416 -3.48 19.67 7.46
CA GLY A 416 -2.69 20.89 7.50
C GLY A 416 -2.29 21.36 6.10
N ILE A 417 -1.88 20.45 5.23
CA ILE A 417 -1.51 20.74 3.85
C ILE A 417 -2.73 21.17 3.02
N THR A 418 -3.88 20.53 3.20
CA THR A 418 -5.12 20.94 2.55
C THR A 418 -5.52 22.36 2.95
N TYR A 419 -5.42 22.69 4.24
CA TYR A 419 -5.64 24.03 4.74
C TYR A 419 -4.63 25.04 4.15
N LEU A 420 -3.35 24.70 4.17
CA LEU A 420 -2.28 25.54 3.61
C LEU A 420 -2.52 25.82 2.12
N THR A 421 -2.83 24.78 1.34
CA THR A 421 -3.02 24.93 -0.10
C THR A 421 -4.29 25.70 -0.44
N ASN A 422 -5.43 25.33 0.14
CA ASN A 422 -6.71 25.86 -0.28
C ASN A 422 -7.04 27.20 0.43
N THR A 423 -6.75 27.32 1.71
CA THR A 423 -7.09 28.54 2.46
C THR A 423 -5.97 29.57 2.39
N VAL A 424 -4.74 29.19 2.74
CA VAL A 424 -3.65 30.17 2.79
C VAL A 424 -3.20 30.56 1.39
N LEU A 425 -2.89 29.58 0.53
CA LEU A 425 -2.37 29.87 -0.79
C LEU A 425 -3.46 30.38 -1.74
N MET A 426 -4.51 29.61 -2.00
CA MET A 426 -5.51 29.97 -3.00
C MET A 426 -6.37 31.16 -2.57
N GLN A 427 -6.92 31.14 -1.34
CA GLN A 427 -7.88 32.10 -0.89
C GLN A 427 -7.20 33.39 -0.38
N ASN A 428 -6.32 33.29 0.61
CA ASN A 428 -5.75 34.48 1.27
C ASN A 428 -4.65 35.14 0.45
N THR A 429 -3.80 34.35 -0.24
CA THR A 429 -2.67 34.90 -1.00
C THR A 429 -3.08 35.36 -2.39
N TYR A 430 -3.90 34.58 -3.08
CA TYR A 430 -4.28 34.82 -4.48
C TYR A 430 -5.72 35.27 -4.67
N GLY A 431 -6.51 35.44 -3.58
CA GLY A 431 -7.84 35.99 -3.62
C GLY A 431 -8.93 35.14 -4.28
N LEU A 432 -8.71 33.85 -4.45
CA LEU A 432 -9.72 32.93 -4.99
C LEU A 432 -10.82 32.67 -3.94
N THR A 433 -11.80 33.57 -3.85
CA THR A 433 -12.76 33.51 -2.75
C THR A 433 -14.07 32.82 -3.07
N ASN A 434 -14.69 33.12 -4.21
CA ASN A 434 -16.11 32.82 -4.38
C ASN A 434 -16.48 32.17 -5.72
N ASN A 435 -15.63 32.20 -6.71
CA ASN A 435 -15.99 31.70 -8.04
C ASN A 435 -14.82 30.93 -8.67
N TYR A 436 -15.04 29.66 -8.91
CA TYR A 436 -14.08 28.83 -9.64
C TYR A 436 -13.91 29.27 -11.10
N ASP A 437 -14.89 29.98 -11.66
CA ASP A 437 -14.80 30.53 -13.01
C ASP A 437 -13.64 31.53 -13.13
N ASP A 438 -13.14 32.11 -12.02
CA ASP A 438 -11.93 32.90 -12.03
C ASP A 438 -10.67 32.11 -12.44
N LEU A 439 -10.65 30.78 -12.26
CA LEU A 439 -9.55 29.93 -12.73
C LEU A 439 -9.48 29.81 -14.26
N TYR A 440 -10.55 30.18 -14.99
CA TYR A 440 -10.49 30.35 -16.44
C TYR A 440 -9.56 31.50 -16.84
N LYS A 441 -9.47 32.53 -16.02
CA LYS A 441 -8.60 33.68 -16.28
C LYS A 441 -7.14 33.33 -15.99
N ALA A 442 -6.29 33.50 -16.99
CA ALA A 442 -4.85 33.26 -16.85
C ALA A 442 -4.20 34.04 -15.69
N SER A 443 -4.75 35.22 -15.38
CA SER A 443 -4.30 36.06 -14.26
C SER A 443 -4.41 35.39 -12.87
N PHE A 444 -5.39 34.52 -12.65
CA PHE A 444 -5.53 33.76 -11.41
C PHE A 444 -4.87 32.37 -11.53
N ARG A 445 -5.08 31.68 -12.65
CA ARG A 445 -4.58 30.32 -12.87
C ARG A 445 -3.06 30.22 -12.77
N GLU A 446 -2.32 31.16 -13.38
CA GLU A 446 -0.87 31.13 -13.42
C GLU A 446 -0.23 31.32 -12.02
N PRO A 447 -0.55 32.36 -11.23
CA PRO A 447 0.04 32.55 -9.90
C PRO A 447 -0.27 31.42 -8.93
N ILE A 448 -1.51 30.95 -8.89
CA ILE A 448 -1.94 29.84 -8.02
C ILE A 448 -1.17 28.56 -8.38
N SER A 449 -1.07 28.25 -9.67
CA SER A 449 -0.34 27.06 -10.14
C SER A 449 1.16 27.14 -9.83
N LYS A 450 1.78 28.31 -9.99
CA LYS A 450 3.18 28.54 -9.59
C LYS A 450 3.37 28.31 -8.10
N GLY A 451 2.48 28.83 -7.26
CA GLY A 451 2.52 28.61 -5.82
C GLY A 451 2.43 27.14 -5.44
N MET A 452 1.53 26.37 -6.07
CA MET A 452 1.40 24.93 -5.82
C MET A 452 2.62 24.15 -6.29
N ILE A 453 3.18 24.48 -7.45
CA ILE A 453 4.40 23.82 -7.95
C ILE A 453 5.58 24.15 -7.03
N LEU A 454 5.73 25.39 -6.58
CA LEU A 454 6.79 25.78 -5.65
C LEU A 454 6.68 25.04 -4.32
N LEU A 455 5.47 24.93 -3.75
CA LEU A 455 5.22 24.18 -2.53
C LEU A 455 5.61 22.71 -2.68
N ALA A 456 5.28 22.11 -3.82
CA ALA A 456 5.68 20.74 -4.14
C ALA A 456 7.21 20.59 -4.27
N ILE A 457 7.88 21.51 -4.96
CA ILE A 457 9.36 21.52 -5.08
C ILE A 457 9.99 21.54 -3.68
N VAL A 458 9.52 22.45 -2.80
CA VAL A 458 9.98 22.53 -1.41
C VAL A 458 9.79 21.20 -0.70
N GLY A 459 8.62 20.58 -0.82
CA GLY A 459 8.33 19.28 -0.23
C GLY A 459 9.30 18.17 -0.69
N TYR A 460 9.55 18.09 -1.99
CA TYR A 460 10.49 17.09 -2.54
C TYR A 460 11.94 17.36 -2.13
N VAL A 461 12.39 18.61 -2.16
CA VAL A 461 13.75 18.98 -1.73
C VAL A 461 13.96 18.67 -0.25
N LEU A 462 13.02 19.07 0.62
CA LEU A 462 13.08 18.76 2.04
C LEU A 462 13.02 17.27 2.33
N SER A 463 12.30 16.51 1.53
CA SER A 463 12.16 15.06 1.70
C SER A 463 13.46 14.28 1.46
N LEU A 464 14.42 14.85 0.70
CA LEU A 464 15.74 14.26 0.52
C LEU A 464 16.54 14.20 1.82
N ILE A 465 16.36 15.18 2.72
CA ILE A 465 17.15 15.28 3.96
C ILE A 465 16.95 14.03 4.84
N PRO A 466 15.74 13.72 5.33
CA PRO A 466 15.53 12.53 6.16
C PRO A 466 15.83 11.24 5.39
N PHE A 467 15.56 11.21 4.09
CA PHE A 467 15.82 10.02 3.30
C PHE A 467 17.33 9.72 3.16
N ILE A 468 18.15 10.71 2.85
CA ILE A 468 19.59 10.51 2.67
C ILE A 468 20.28 10.25 4.01
N THR A 469 19.90 10.98 5.08
CA THR A 469 20.57 10.94 6.38
C THR A 469 20.16 9.74 7.23
N MET A 470 18.89 9.34 7.20
CA MET A 470 18.35 8.30 8.07
C MET A 470 18.16 6.95 7.36
N TYR A 471 17.80 6.93 6.07
CA TYR A 471 17.60 5.69 5.32
C TYR A 471 18.93 5.20 4.74
N THR A 472 19.70 4.51 5.56
CA THR A 472 21.04 3.99 5.20
C THR A 472 21.00 2.48 4.89
N LEU A 473 19.85 1.84 4.92
CA LEU A 473 19.68 0.42 4.65
C LEU A 473 20.06 0.11 3.20
N THR A 474 21.01 -0.80 3.01
CA THR A 474 21.41 -1.30 1.70
C THR A 474 20.80 -2.67 1.43
N GLU A 475 20.85 -3.13 0.19
CA GLU A 475 20.40 -4.47 -0.18
C GLU A 475 21.20 -5.54 0.54
N GLU A 476 22.51 -5.33 0.69
CA GLU A 476 23.42 -6.26 1.38
C GLU A 476 23.10 -6.33 2.89
N ASP A 477 22.82 -5.19 3.54
CA ASP A 477 22.36 -5.18 4.93
C ASP A 477 21.04 -5.97 5.10
N HIS A 478 20.10 -5.79 4.15
CA HIS A 478 18.82 -6.47 4.18
C HIS A 478 18.95 -7.99 3.97
N GLU A 479 19.80 -8.43 3.01
CA GLU A 479 20.13 -9.85 2.85
C GLU A 479 20.69 -10.45 4.13
N GLY A 480 21.59 -9.72 4.82
CA GLY A 480 22.11 -10.11 6.13
C GLY A 480 21.02 -10.27 7.18
N HIS A 481 20.09 -9.32 7.27
CA HIS A 481 18.96 -9.41 8.22
C HIS A 481 18.06 -10.61 7.93
N ILE A 482 17.74 -10.88 6.64
CA ILE A 482 16.94 -12.07 6.26
C ILE A 482 17.67 -13.35 6.59
N GLY A 483 18.99 -13.42 6.31
CA GLY A 483 19.81 -14.57 6.67
C GLY A 483 19.72 -14.89 8.16
N VAL A 484 19.87 -13.87 9.00
CA VAL A 484 19.72 -14.00 10.46
C VAL A 484 18.31 -14.45 10.86
N LEU A 485 17.25 -13.90 10.25
CA LEU A 485 15.88 -14.32 10.56
C LEU A 485 15.64 -15.80 10.24
N LYS A 486 16.19 -16.30 9.13
CA LYS A 486 16.12 -17.72 8.76
C LYS A 486 16.90 -18.61 9.74
N ILE A 487 18.08 -18.18 10.17
CA ILE A 487 18.87 -18.87 11.19
C ILE A 487 18.11 -18.96 12.52
N ARG A 488 17.49 -17.85 12.98
CA ARG A 488 16.67 -17.83 14.19
C ARG A 488 15.45 -18.76 14.09
N ALA A 489 14.80 -18.79 12.94
CA ALA A 489 13.68 -19.69 12.71
C ALA A 489 14.15 -21.17 12.77
N ALA A 490 15.28 -21.51 12.17
CA ALA A 490 15.81 -22.87 12.21
C ALA A 490 16.19 -23.30 13.64
N LEU A 491 16.77 -22.41 14.46
CA LEU A 491 17.04 -22.65 15.88
C LEU A 491 15.76 -22.90 16.69
N GLU A 492 14.72 -22.12 16.46
CA GLU A 492 13.41 -22.26 17.12
C GLU A 492 12.72 -23.57 16.69
N ASP A 493 12.69 -23.86 15.39
CA ASP A 493 12.08 -25.08 14.85
C ASP A 493 12.81 -26.35 15.32
N TYR A 494 14.14 -26.32 15.43
CA TYR A 494 14.92 -27.41 16.01
C TYR A 494 14.54 -27.68 17.47
N ALA A 495 14.55 -26.62 18.29
CA ALA A 495 14.24 -26.75 19.71
C ALA A 495 12.78 -27.18 20.00
N THR A 496 11.87 -26.95 19.06
CA THR A 496 10.46 -27.38 19.14
C THR A 496 10.16 -28.69 18.43
N GLY A 497 11.15 -29.31 17.79
CA GLY A 497 10.99 -30.54 17.01
C GLY A 497 10.21 -30.37 15.71
N ALA A 498 10.08 -29.14 15.23
CA ALA A 498 9.33 -28.80 14.01
C ALA A 498 10.25 -28.63 12.77
N LEU A 499 11.58 -28.75 12.94
CA LEU A 499 12.55 -28.49 11.89
C LEU A 499 12.49 -29.55 10.79
N SER A 500 12.29 -29.12 9.53
CA SER A 500 12.41 -30.00 8.37
C SER A 500 13.86 -30.05 7.87
N ALA A 501 14.25 -31.20 7.24
CA ALA A 501 15.59 -31.36 6.67
C ALA A 501 15.96 -30.25 5.66
N GLY A 502 15.00 -29.80 4.85
CA GLY A 502 15.23 -28.71 3.89
C GLY A 502 15.49 -27.35 4.54
N GLN A 503 14.82 -27.04 5.64
CA GLN A 503 15.04 -25.78 6.38
C GLN A 503 16.41 -25.79 7.09
N LEU A 504 16.82 -26.95 7.64
CA LEU A 504 18.12 -27.12 8.24
C LEU A 504 19.23 -26.90 7.22
N GLU A 505 19.13 -27.55 6.07
CA GLU A 505 20.12 -27.41 4.99
C GLU A 505 20.20 -25.97 4.48
N GLU A 506 19.05 -25.31 4.25
CA GLU A 506 19.01 -23.90 3.84
C GLU A 506 19.71 -22.99 4.87
N ALA A 507 19.44 -23.17 6.17
CA ALA A 507 20.04 -22.38 7.23
C ALA A 507 21.56 -22.62 7.33
N LYS A 508 22.02 -23.88 7.21
CA LYS A 508 23.45 -24.24 7.15
C LYS A 508 24.14 -23.57 5.96
N GLN A 509 23.57 -23.68 4.77
CA GLN A 509 24.11 -23.05 3.57
C GLN A 509 24.23 -21.54 3.70
N ILE A 510 23.22 -20.89 4.27
CA ILE A 510 23.27 -19.43 4.53
C ILE A 510 24.47 -19.09 5.43
N TYR A 511 24.66 -19.80 6.54
CA TYR A 511 25.73 -19.51 7.49
C TYR A 511 27.11 -19.84 6.91
N THR A 512 27.32 -21.04 6.38
CA THR A 512 28.62 -21.48 5.84
C THR A 512 29.03 -20.66 4.63
N SER A 513 28.11 -20.40 3.69
CA SER A 513 28.42 -19.58 2.51
C SER A 513 28.71 -18.12 2.90
N ALA A 514 28.10 -17.61 3.96
CA ALA A 514 28.40 -16.27 4.45
C ALA A 514 29.83 -16.18 5.00
N LEU A 515 30.31 -17.18 5.75
CA LEU A 515 31.67 -17.23 6.26
C LEU A 515 32.71 -17.31 5.13
N THR A 516 32.50 -18.24 4.19
CA THR A 516 33.41 -18.42 3.04
C THR A 516 33.49 -17.14 2.19
N GLN A 517 32.36 -16.55 1.83
CA GLN A 517 32.35 -15.30 1.07
C GLN A 517 32.97 -14.14 1.85
N LEU A 518 32.83 -14.10 3.16
CA LEU A 518 33.43 -13.06 4.00
C LEU A 518 34.97 -13.13 3.92
N GLU A 519 35.56 -14.32 4.09
CA GLU A 519 37.00 -14.54 3.98
C GLU A 519 37.52 -14.16 2.59
N GLU A 520 36.83 -14.58 1.51
CA GLU A 520 37.20 -14.24 0.16
C GLU A 520 37.19 -12.71 -0.11
N LEU A 521 36.16 -12.02 0.40
CA LEU A 521 36.01 -10.58 0.19
C LEU A 521 36.97 -9.77 1.05
N GLU A 522 37.26 -10.20 2.27
CA GLU A 522 38.28 -9.60 3.13
C GLU A 522 39.67 -9.71 2.49
N ALA A 523 40.00 -10.84 1.86
CA ALA A 523 41.23 -11.02 1.11
C ALA A 523 41.33 -10.12 -0.15
N GLN A 524 40.20 -9.83 -0.80
CA GLN A 524 40.16 -8.96 -1.97
C GLN A 524 40.17 -7.45 -1.64
N LEU A 525 39.78 -7.06 -0.41
CA LEU A 525 39.58 -5.68 -0.01
C LEU A 525 40.83 -4.80 -0.15
N PRO A 526 42.06 -5.26 0.23
CA PRO A 526 43.27 -4.45 0.11
C PRO A 526 43.62 -4.07 -1.34
N ALA A 527 43.35 -4.97 -2.30
CA ALA A 527 43.62 -4.75 -3.73
C ALA A 527 42.54 -3.94 -4.45
N ALA A 528 41.40 -3.73 -3.81
CA ALA A 528 40.25 -3.07 -4.43
C ALA A 528 40.32 -1.54 -4.31
N THR A 529 39.95 -0.81 -5.37
CA THR A 529 39.94 0.66 -5.41
C THR A 529 38.58 1.21 -5.86
N GLY A 530 38.32 2.47 -5.52
CA GLY A 530 37.17 3.23 -6.01
C GLY A 530 35.82 2.58 -5.75
N LYS A 531 35.01 2.39 -6.78
CA LYS A 531 33.64 1.83 -6.71
C LYS A 531 33.65 0.36 -6.26
N LYS A 532 34.63 -0.42 -6.72
CA LYS A 532 34.77 -1.85 -6.36
C LYS A 532 35.03 -2.03 -4.86
N LYS A 533 35.90 -1.21 -4.29
CA LYS A 533 36.18 -1.20 -2.84
C LYS A 533 34.90 -0.96 -2.02
N ARG A 534 34.10 0.04 -2.40
CA ARG A 534 32.82 0.35 -1.72
C ARG A 534 31.81 -0.79 -1.80
N GLN A 535 31.73 -1.47 -2.95
CA GLN A 535 30.85 -2.64 -3.11
C GLN A 535 31.29 -3.80 -2.22
N ILE A 536 32.58 -4.12 -2.19
CA ILE A 536 33.13 -5.16 -1.32
C ILE A 536 32.86 -4.81 0.14
N GLN A 537 33.11 -3.58 0.57
CA GLN A 537 32.85 -3.14 1.95
C GLN A 537 31.37 -3.30 2.37
N ARG A 538 30.43 -2.98 1.46
CA ARG A 538 28.99 -3.20 1.74
C ARG A 538 28.66 -4.68 1.86
N ARG A 539 29.18 -5.50 0.95
CA ARG A 539 28.95 -6.95 1.01
C ARG A 539 29.52 -7.57 2.27
N ILE A 540 30.76 -7.20 2.67
CA ILE A 540 31.36 -7.59 3.93
C ILE A 540 30.45 -7.23 5.11
N LYS A 541 29.94 -5.99 5.14
CA LYS A 541 29.05 -5.54 6.23
C LYS A 541 27.76 -6.39 6.31
N GLY A 542 27.13 -6.72 5.19
CA GLY A 542 25.94 -7.58 5.16
C GLY A 542 26.24 -9.01 5.66
N LEU A 543 27.36 -9.59 5.24
CA LEU A 543 27.79 -10.93 5.68
C LEU A 543 28.22 -10.94 7.15
N GLN A 544 28.84 -9.86 7.63
CA GLN A 544 29.23 -9.70 9.03
C GLN A 544 28.01 -9.78 9.97
N ILE A 545 26.84 -9.26 9.55
CA ILE A 545 25.57 -9.37 10.31
C ILE A 545 25.23 -10.84 10.57
N ILE A 546 25.45 -11.73 9.59
CA ILE A 546 25.20 -13.16 9.72
C ILE A 546 26.23 -13.81 10.65
N LYS A 547 27.52 -13.49 10.49
CA LYS A 547 28.60 -14.01 11.33
C LYS A 547 28.41 -13.61 12.80
N ASP A 548 28.08 -12.35 13.05
CA ASP A 548 27.95 -11.80 14.41
C ASP A 548 26.75 -12.39 15.14
N GLU A 549 25.79 -12.98 14.45
CA GLU A 549 24.61 -13.58 15.08
C GLU A 549 24.95 -14.74 16.02
N LYS A 550 26.02 -15.50 15.76
CA LYS A 550 26.51 -16.54 16.68
C LYS A 550 26.74 -15.96 18.08
N ASN A 551 27.36 -14.79 18.16
CA ASN A 551 27.76 -14.12 19.41
C ASN A 551 26.72 -13.10 19.92
N ARG A 552 25.45 -13.22 19.45
CA ARG A 552 24.39 -12.26 19.79
C ARG A 552 24.19 -12.06 21.29
N PHE A 553 24.29 -13.13 22.06
CA PHE A 553 24.11 -13.13 23.52
C PHE A 553 25.37 -12.80 24.31
N ASP A 554 26.53 -12.67 23.65
CA ASP A 554 27.75 -12.21 24.24
C ASP A 554 27.84 -10.68 24.33
N ASP A 555 26.99 -9.98 23.58
CA ASP A 555 26.87 -8.52 23.65
C ASP A 555 26.44 -8.07 25.05
N PRO A 556 27.20 -7.17 25.71
CA PRO A 556 26.90 -6.70 27.08
C PRO A 556 25.49 -6.07 27.20
N ALA A 557 24.98 -5.43 26.15
CA ALA A 557 23.65 -4.86 26.19
C ALA A 557 22.56 -5.97 26.14
N MET A 558 22.83 -7.05 25.42
CA MET A 558 21.93 -8.21 25.36
C MET A 558 21.99 -9.00 26.68
N GLN A 559 23.15 -9.20 27.26
CA GLN A 559 23.32 -9.85 28.58
C GLN A 559 22.51 -9.13 29.65
N ARG A 560 22.61 -7.79 29.75
CA ARG A 560 21.79 -6.99 30.68
C ARG A 560 20.29 -7.15 30.45
N ARG A 561 19.87 -7.31 29.19
CA ARG A 561 18.46 -7.57 28.86
C ARG A 561 18.04 -8.97 29.31
N VAL A 562 18.87 -9.97 29.14
CA VAL A 562 18.62 -11.34 29.59
C VAL A 562 18.57 -11.40 31.12
N GLU A 563 19.47 -10.73 31.85
CA GLU A 563 19.46 -10.64 33.32
C GLU A 563 18.14 -10.00 33.81
N LYS A 564 17.74 -8.88 33.23
CA LYS A 564 16.46 -8.24 33.54
C LYS A 564 15.28 -9.16 33.25
N ALA A 565 15.33 -9.91 32.15
CA ALA A 565 14.30 -10.87 31.80
C ALA A 565 14.23 -12.03 32.82
N LYS A 566 15.36 -12.60 33.20
CA LYS A 566 15.47 -13.65 34.23
C LYS A 566 14.93 -13.15 35.56
N ALA A 567 15.32 -11.93 35.98
CA ALA A 567 14.83 -11.30 37.22
C ALA A 567 13.31 -11.07 37.20
N LEU A 568 12.73 -10.72 36.04
CA LEU A 568 11.27 -10.60 35.89
C LEU A 568 10.56 -11.96 35.96
N LEU A 569 11.19 -13.01 35.43
CA LEU A 569 10.65 -14.37 35.40
C LEU A 569 10.81 -15.12 36.72
N SER A 570 11.60 -14.60 37.69
CA SER A 570 11.66 -15.17 39.04
C SER A 570 10.38 -14.95 39.84
N HIS A 571 9.51 -14.05 39.40
CA HIS A 571 8.19 -13.82 39.94
C HIS A 571 7.13 -14.46 39.07
N THR A 572 6.02 -14.89 39.69
CA THR A 572 4.88 -15.42 38.95
C THR A 572 4.06 -14.27 38.30
N VAL A 573 3.30 -14.60 37.27
CA VAL A 573 2.39 -13.64 36.64
C VAL A 573 1.36 -13.08 37.62
N GLU A 574 0.92 -13.91 38.54
CA GLU A 574 -0.08 -13.58 39.54
C GLU A 574 0.48 -12.57 40.57
N GLU A 575 1.73 -12.75 41.03
CA GLU A 575 2.43 -11.82 41.90
C GLU A 575 2.64 -10.45 41.23
N LEU A 576 3.06 -10.43 39.98
CA LEU A 576 3.40 -9.17 39.27
C LEU A 576 2.19 -8.39 38.78
N TYR A 577 1.14 -9.06 38.34
CA TYR A 577 0.04 -8.44 37.61
C TYR A 577 -1.34 -8.71 38.19
N GLY A 578 -1.45 -9.54 39.26
CA GLY A 578 -2.72 -9.91 39.87
C GLY A 578 -3.68 -10.62 38.90
N ILE A 579 -3.15 -11.40 37.98
CA ILE A 579 -3.93 -12.19 37.01
C ILE A 579 -3.32 -13.57 36.86
N SER A 580 -4.17 -14.60 36.81
CA SER A 580 -3.72 -15.95 36.46
C SER A 580 -3.40 -16.05 34.96
N GLU A 581 -2.41 -16.88 34.61
CA GLU A 581 -2.07 -17.17 33.24
C GLU A 581 -3.20 -18.00 32.59
N PRO A 582 -3.85 -17.49 31.52
CA PRO A 582 -4.92 -18.23 30.86
C PRO A 582 -4.34 -19.39 30.05
N THR A 583 -4.97 -20.55 30.12
CA THR A 583 -4.60 -21.68 29.27
C THR A 583 -5.23 -21.54 27.89
N MET A 584 -4.50 -21.98 26.86
CA MET A 584 -5.07 -22.08 25.50
C MET A 584 -6.18 -23.14 25.39
N ASP A 585 -6.31 -24.02 26.38
CA ASP A 585 -7.28 -25.10 26.39
C ASP A 585 -8.73 -24.62 26.28
N ARG A 586 -9.08 -23.55 27.00
CA ARG A 586 -10.41 -22.93 26.89
C ARG A 586 -10.69 -22.44 25.45
N TYR A 587 -9.71 -21.84 24.82
CA TYR A 587 -9.85 -21.38 23.45
C TYR A 587 -9.95 -22.56 22.47
N ASN A 588 -9.11 -23.57 22.64
CA ASN A 588 -9.12 -24.78 21.80
C ASN A 588 -10.42 -25.58 21.99
N THR A 589 -10.93 -25.70 23.22
CA THR A 589 -12.22 -26.31 23.51
C THR A 589 -13.37 -25.53 22.86
N ALA A 590 -13.39 -24.24 22.97
CA ALA A 590 -14.37 -23.37 22.30
C ALA A 590 -14.28 -23.48 20.77
N LYS A 591 -13.07 -23.61 20.21
CA LYS A 591 -12.83 -23.82 18.77
C LYS A 591 -13.36 -25.17 18.28
N ALA A 592 -13.28 -26.20 19.11
CA ALA A 592 -13.74 -27.56 18.78
C ALA A 592 -15.28 -27.74 18.94
N MET A 593 -16.01 -26.76 19.50
CA MET A 593 -17.46 -26.84 19.64
C MET A 593 -18.16 -26.99 18.29
N ASP A 594 -19.29 -27.69 18.30
CA ASP A 594 -20.14 -27.88 17.12
C ASP A 594 -20.70 -26.54 16.59
N GLU A 595 -20.86 -26.47 15.28
CA GLU A 595 -21.42 -25.31 14.56
C GLU A 595 -22.49 -25.72 13.53
N SER A 596 -23.00 -26.94 13.61
CA SER A 596 -23.96 -27.48 12.67
C SER A 596 -25.30 -26.74 12.67
N THR A 597 -25.69 -26.13 13.78
CA THR A 597 -26.89 -25.33 13.91
C THR A 597 -26.56 -23.85 14.15
N LYS A 598 -27.51 -22.96 13.80
CA LYS A 598 -27.33 -21.50 14.01
C LYS A 598 -27.15 -21.15 15.50
N ALA A 599 -27.79 -21.91 16.40
CA ALA A 599 -27.66 -21.74 17.85
C ALA A 599 -26.28 -22.22 18.34
N ALA A 600 -25.82 -23.39 17.90
CA ALA A 600 -24.48 -23.93 18.19
C ALA A 600 -23.36 -23.03 17.67
N ALA A 601 -23.49 -22.53 16.46
CA ALA A 601 -22.52 -21.58 15.89
C ALA A 601 -22.46 -20.26 16.70
N LYS A 602 -23.60 -19.77 17.22
CA LYS A 602 -23.63 -18.59 18.10
C LYS A 602 -22.97 -18.86 19.45
N ALA A 603 -23.23 -20.01 20.05
CA ALA A 603 -22.62 -20.43 21.32
C ALA A 603 -21.10 -20.58 21.18
N LYS A 604 -20.62 -21.26 20.13
CA LYS A 604 -19.19 -21.36 19.77
C LYS A 604 -18.55 -19.99 19.62
N ALA A 605 -19.19 -19.08 18.86
CA ALA A 605 -18.67 -17.72 18.67
C ALA A 605 -18.57 -16.93 19.97
N GLN A 606 -19.55 -17.10 20.88
CA GLN A 606 -19.53 -16.47 22.19
C GLN A 606 -18.41 -17.03 23.07
N ALA A 607 -18.27 -18.35 23.18
CA ALA A 607 -17.24 -19.02 23.95
C ALA A 607 -15.83 -18.66 23.47
N MET A 608 -15.62 -18.66 22.15
CA MET A 608 -14.35 -18.22 21.55
C MET A 608 -14.06 -16.73 21.84
N ARG A 609 -15.09 -15.88 21.83
CA ARG A 609 -14.93 -14.45 22.14
C ARG A 609 -14.55 -14.22 23.61
N GLU A 610 -15.12 -14.99 24.53
CA GLU A 610 -14.80 -14.90 25.95
C GLU A 610 -13.39 -15.38 26.22
N ALA A 611 -13.01 -16.55 25.70
CA ALA A 611 -11.64 -17.08 25.81
C ALA A 611 -10.60 -16.12 25.16
N SER A 612 -10.90 -15.55 23.98
CA SER A 612 -10.03 -14.56 23.34
C SER A 612 -9.88 -13.28 24.17
N LYS A 613 -10.94 -12.81 24.85
CA LYS A 613 -10.84 -11.63 25.72
C LYS A 613 -9.93 -11.88 26.93
N GLU A 614 -9.97 -13.06 27.49
CA GLU A 614 -9.13 -13.47 28.61
C GLU A 614 -7.65 -13.48 28.17
N LEU A 615 -7.36 -14.12 27.04
CA LEU A 615 -6.03 -14.11 26.42
C LEU A 615 -5.55 -12.70 26.05
N ASP A 616 -6.42 -11.86 25.44
CA ASP A 616 -6.09 -10.47 25.10
C ASP A 616 -5.77 -9.63 26.34
N ARG A 617 -6.54 -9.84 27.46
CA ARG A 617 -6.29 -9.17 28.73
C ARG A 617 -4.93 -9.57 29.31
N PHE A 618 -4.62 -10.86 29.28
CA PHE A 618 -3.32 -11.39 29.71
C PHE A 618 -2.19 -10.80 28.88
N HIS A 619 -2.25 -10.90 27.55
CA HIS A 619 -1.22 -10.36 26.66
C HIS A 619 -1.03 -8.85 26.82
N LYS A 620 -2.12 -8.10 27.08
CA LYS A 620 -2.02 -6.66 27.32
C LYS A 620 -1.33 -6.33 28.64
N LYS A 621 -1.69 -7.02 29.73
CA LYS A 621 -1.15 -6.74 31.07
C LYS A 621 0.25 -7.31 31.25
N ALA A 622 0.47 -8.56 30.84
CA ALA A 622 1.71 -9.29 31.04
C ALA A 622 2.66 -9.22 29.82
N TYR A 623 2.50 -8.25 28.94
CA TYR A 623 3.30 -8.14 27.70
C TYR A 623 4.82 -8.21 27.96
N ASN A 624 5.33 -7.47 28.96
CA ASN A 624 6.77 -7.48 29.28
C ASN A 624 7.23 -8.85 29.77
N TYR A 625 6.38 -9.56 30.52
CA TYR A 625 6.68 -10.91 31.00
C TYR A 625 6.75 -11.91 29.84
N ILE A 626 5.83 -11.80 28.89
CA ILE A 626 5.81 -12.63 27.68
C ILE A 626 7.07 -12.36 26.83
N GLN A 627 7.47 -11.11 26.69
CA GLN A 627 8.71 -10.75 25.98
C GLN A 627 9.97 -11.26 26.70
N ALA A 628 10.00 -11.20 28.03
CA ALA A 628 11.08 -11.77 28.82
C ALA A 628 11.16 -13.29 28.64
N ARG A 629 10.03 -14.00 28.66
CA ARG A 629 9.96 -15.44 28.41
C ARG A 629 10.47 -15.81 27.00
N LYS A 630 10.05 -15.04 25.97
CA LYS A 630 10.55 -15.23 24.59
C LYS A 630 12.08 -15.05 24.51
N LEU A 631 12.61 -14.03 25.17
CA LEU A 631 14.05 -13.73 25.15
C LEU A 631 14.87 -14.85 25.83
N VAL A 632 14.42 -15.35 26.98
CA VAL A 632 15.08 -16.45 27.69
C VAL A 632 15.01 -17.75 26.89
N LYS A 633 13.86 -18.07 26.27
CA LYS A 633 13.75 -19.21 25.36
C LYS A 633 14.68 -19.07 24.15
N GLN A 634 14.79 -17.88 23.57
CA GLN A 634 15.76 -17.66 22.49
C GLN A 634 17.19 -17.96 22.94
N LEU A 635 17.58 -17.54 24.14
CA LEU A 635 18.91 -17.89 24.69
C LEU A 635 19.12 -19.41 24.78
N GLU A 636 18.08 -20.15 25.22
CA GLU A 636 18.12 -21.61 25.27
C GLU A 636 18.30 -22.20 23.86
N TYR A 637 17.63 -21.67 22.84
CA TYR A 637 17.79 -22.15 21.47
C TYR A 637 19.22 -21.98 20.93
N TYR A 638 19.94 -20.95 21.35
CA TYR A 638 21.31 -20.71 20.93
C TYR A 638 22.32 -21.71 21.53
N THR A 639 21.99 -22.43 22.59
CA THR A 639 22.82 -23.54 23.08
C THR A 639 22.94 -24.67 22.05
N HIS A 640 22.02 -24.78 21.10
CA HIS A 640 22.07 -25.76 20.02
C HIS A 640 22.86 -25.29 18.79
N TRP A 641 23.49 -24.11 18.84
CA TRP A 641 24.17 -23.52 17.66
C TRP A 641 25.23 -24.45 17.09
N GLU A 642 26.13 -24.96 17.93
CA GLU A 642 27.22 -25.85 17.51
C GLU A 642 26.66 -27.16 16.89
N THR A 643 25.64 -27.73 17.51
CA THR A 643 24.98 -28.93 17.01
C THR A 643 24.38 -28.73 15.64
N ILE A 644 23.75 -27.57 15.39
CA ILE A 644 23.01 -27.31 14.15
C ILE A 644 23.96 -26.85 13.03
N PHE A 645 24.91 -25.97 13.31
CA PHE A 645 25.67 -25.28 12.27
C PHE A 645 27.11 -25.77 12.12
N GLU A 646 27.70 -26.39 13.15
CA GLU A 646 29.13 -26.72 13.19
C GLU A 646 29.40 -28.24 13.26
N SER A 647 28.42 -29.08 13.55
CA SER A 647 28.61 -30.53 13.54
C SER A 647 28.45 -31.15 12.14
N GLU A 648 29.37 -32.03 11.74
CA GLU A 648 29.28 -32.82 10.50
C GLU A 648 28.16 -33.87 10.54
N SER A 649 27.66 -34.24 11.73
CA SER A 649 26.76 -35.40 11.92
C SER A 649 25.25 -35.10 11.83
N ALA A 650 24.83 -33.85 11.83
CA ALA A 650 23.40 -33.48 11.85
C ALA A 650 22.65 -33.78 10.53
N ALA A 651 23.35 -34.16 9.47
CA ALA A 651 22.75 -34.57 8.19
C ALA A 651 22.26 -36.05 8.18
N ALA A 652 22.58 -36.83 9.22
CA ALA A 652 22.25 -38.28 9.28
C ALA A 652 21.04 -38.58 10.21
N GLU A 653 20.58 -37.61 11.02
CA GLU A 653 19.52 -37.86 12.03
C GLU A 653 18.18 -37.12 11.70
N ALA A 654 18.13 -36.32 10.64
CA ALA A 654 16.93 -35.64 10.16
C ALA A 654 16.39 -36.32 8.88
#